data_ee0e631719dab57833d69b2e791b353a
#
_entry.id   ee0e631719dab57833d69b2e791b353a
#
_cell.length_a   1.000
_cell.length_b   1.000
_cell.length_c   1.000
_cell.angle_alpha   90.00
_cell.angle_beta   90.00
_cell.angle_gamma   90.00
#
_symmetry.space_group_name_H-M   'P 1'
#
loop_
_entity.id
_entity.type
_entity.pdbx_description
1 polymer ?
#
loop_
_entity_poly.entity_id
_entity_poly.type
_entity_poly.pdbx_seq_one_letter_code
_entity_poly.pdbx_strand_id
1 'polypeptide(L)'
;MTVTNVAFNPWTWEFTLEGLTVAGKNNNPPLLSLDRFYVNASAQTLVELAPVIDEVTVDGLNAVVALDDEDMRRLMNGHGSAEGGSSEKASSESSSLPSFAVYNISVKNSSLQVLDRARAIDQSVTDFNLELPFVSTLANSKSSLVTPKLSMKLNGTPIFATGSTQPFGTTLSARLNMKISNLDLAPVFKLVPALNTPSLMLENGRLSTEVNVVFRNATSGKPGKMLVSGTVNVNDLTAVQQISNRVQPLASFKKASLQLTELDLLEHQASVGSIVIQDPKVHFVNTPSGLNVSQTAQGFSSGAAADSGKDSGSNSGWHWRVDSVQIRNGNATWNDSTVRPAAKINVTALNATVTGLTNAANAKPAKAEAGAKVFGGMLSLAADVTPAPLVVNATLKASGLQAAQLASYIRNATGFDASGAVSLNVKAAVKGSAVTGSGTASLTNLQVKQGKSTLVSARTASVKLGSLDTAKQSVNVDSILLDTAVVNAVMTSAGLNLMPSKAGAAKKAAQKDADAKTTEKAGKPWQWKVASADVKNSRFNFRDTSVKPNAAITVSDINASVKNLSSAEGAAATVKMSAGTAGGTLAADGTVTLSPMTADVSTTLSGINMKSLSSVMTAYAGIGAQSGTLESKGRFGLASEKDKQVASWAGDISMAKFNMLNAKGRSLMTWNNAALTGLAVKTTDPVTLCVKKAEIDQPGTRETKAIRELSGLASLLTGKDKYAKKTEKYLGGSIVLNGVRYENGRFSAEGIDGNAVATALLTKLSGAMSTKLQ
;
A
#
# COMPACT_ATOMS: atom_id res chain seq x y z
N MET A 1 39.66 -41.81 35.02
CA MET A 1 39.71 -40.80 36.10
C MET A 1 41.05 -40.94 36.80
N THR A 2 41.81 -39.89 36.90
CA THR A 2 43.11 -39.81 37.60
C THR A 2 43.10 -38.64 38.56
N VAL A 3 43.83 -38.77 39.67
CA VAL A 3 44.02 -37.75 40.68
C VAL A 3 45.51 -37.68 40.99
N THR A 4 46.09 -36.50 41.04
CA THR A 4 47.53 -36.34 41.28
C THR A 4 47.86 -36.40 42.80
N ASN A 5 47.05 -35.72 43.61
CA ASN A 5 47.29 -35.63 45.04
C ASN A 5 45.95 -35.53 45.82
N VAL A 6 45.87 -36.18 46.96
CA VAL A 6 44.80 -36.01 47.93
C VAL A 6 45.44 -35.88 49.28
N ALA A 7 45.21 -34.74 49.95
CA ALA A 7 45.80 -34.43 51.25
C ALA A 7 44.68 -34.06 52.26
N PHE A 8 44.79 -34.57 53.45
CA PHE A 8 43.99 -34.15 54.56
C PHE A 8 44.84 -33.88 55.77
N ASN A 9 44.70 -32.70 56.34
CA ASN A 9 45.38 -32.32 57.56
C ASN A 9 44.38 -32.36 58.72
N PRO A 10 44.51 -33.38 59.62
CA PRO A 10 43.56 -33.52 60.72
C PRO A 10 43.69 -32.44 61.82
N TRP A 11 44.80 -31.70 61.85
CA TRP A 11 45.05 -30.65 62.86
C TRP A 11 44.43 -29.32 62.50
N THR A 12 44.40 -29.01 61.19
CA THR A 12 43.81 -27.77 60.65
C THR A 12 42.47 -28.00 59.99
N TRP A 13 42.01 -29.26 59.84
CA TRP A 13 40.80 -29.71 59.15
C TRP A 13 40.73 -29.27 57.68
N GLU A 14 41.90 -29.25 57.05
CA GLU A 14 42.04 -28.88 55.65
C GLU A 14 42.01 -30.13 54.77
N PHE A 15 41.22 -30.06 53.71
CA PHE A 15 41.19 -31.06 52.65
C PHE A 15 41.59 -30.43 51.33
N THR A 16 42.50 -31.07 50.62
CA THR A 16 42.99 -30.67 49.31
C THR A 16 42.93 -31.85 48.36
N LEU A 17 42.37 -31.63 47.16
CA LEU A 17 42.40 -32.55 46.03
C LEU A 17 43.03 -31.81 44.86
N GLU A 18 44.06 -32.38 44.23
CA GLU A 18 44.78 -31.75 43.12
C GLU A 18 44.87 -32.64 41.91
N GLY A 19 44.79 -32.05 40.71
CA GLY A 19 45.03 -32.71 39.44
C GLY A 19 43.98 -33.78 39.10
N LEU A 20 42.71 -33.56 39.44
CA LEU A 20 41.63 -34.45 39.03
C LEU A 20 41.40 -34.32 37.52
N THR A 21 41.45 -35.44 36.81
CA THR A 21 41.19 -35.51 35.38
C THR A 21 40.28 -36.67 35.04
N VAL A 22 39.22 -36.39 34.29
CA VAL A 22 38.32 -37.38 33.70
C VAL A 22 38.59 -37.42 32.20
N ALA A 23 39.16 -38.50 31.74
CA ALA A 23 39.56 -38.64 30.33
C ALA A 23 38.34 -38.69 29.41
N GLY A 24 38.46 -38.06 28.26
CA GLY A 24 37.53 -38.24 27.15
C GLY A 24 37.78 -39.56 26.42
N LYS A 25 36.81 -40.05 25.66
CA LYS A 25 36.96 -41.20 24.77
C LYS A 25 37.82 -40.84 23.55
N ASN A 26 38.61 -41.81 23.07
CA ASN A 26 39.32 -41.77 21.78
C ASN A 26 40.22 -40.54 21.56
N ASN A 27 41.15 -40.27 22.49
CA ASN A 27 42.13 -39.20 22.38
C ASN A 27 41.56 -37.77 22.31
N ASN A 28 40.27 -37.57 22.70
CA ASN A 28 39.65 -36.28 22.88
C ASN A 28 40.23 -35.59 24.15
N PRO A 29 40.16 -34.25 24.21
CA PRO A 29 40.52 -33.54 25.43
C PRO A 29 39.77 -34.09 26.64
N PRO A 30 40.27 -33.95 27.85
CA PRO A 30 39.57 -34.37 29.05
C PRO A 30 38.16 -33.82 29.11
N LEU A 31 37.19 -34.65 29.50
CA LEU A 31 35.79 -34.18 29.69
C LEU A 31 35.68 -33.20 30.85
N LEU A 32 36.51 -33.44 31.88
CA LEU A 32 36.59 -32.57 33.05
C LEU A 32 38.02 -32.60 33.58
N SER A 33 38.56 -31.46 33.91
CA SER A 33 39.79 -31.36 34.72
C SER A 33 39.55 -30.32 35.85
N LEU A 34 40.26 -30.52 36.94
CA LEU A 34 40.24 -29.64 38.10
C LEU A 34 41.63 -29.56 38.66
N ASP A 35 42.21 -28.37 38.71
CA ASP A 35 43.56 -28.17 39.19
C ASP A 35 43.61 -28.32 40.70
N ARG A 36 42.70 -27.65 41.44
CA ARG A 36 42.67 -27.72 42.90
C ARG A 36 41.26 -27.58 43.43
N PHE A 37 40.88 -28.45 44.33
CA PHE A 37 39.75 -28.32 45.23
C PHE A 37 40.23 -28.25 46.65
N TYR A 38 39.88 -27.20 47.37
CA TYR A 38 40.30 -26.93 48.76
C TYR A 38 39.12 -26.64 49.65
N VAL A 39 39.09 -27.26 50.79
CA VAL A 39 38.12 -26.98 51.87
C VAL A 39 38.83 -26.90 53.20
N ASN A 40 38.57 -25.82 53.93
CA ASN A 40 39.03 -25.61 55.28
C ASN A 40 37.81 -25.56 56.24
N ALA A 41 37.65 -26.59 57.08
CA ALA A 41 36.62 -26.61 58.10
C ALA A 41 37.08 -25.86 59.37
N SER A 42 36.17 -25.09 59.98
CA SER A 42 36.47 -24.25 61.13
C SER A 42 36.30 -24.96 62.44
N ALA A 43 37.19 -24.68 63.37
CA ALA A 43 37.02 -25.09 64.74
C ALA A 43 35.80 -24.46 65.43
N GLN A 44 35.21 -23.44 64.85
CA GLN A 44 33.92 -22.87 65.27
C GLN A 44 32.76 -23.89 65.15
N THR A 45 32.90 -24.94 64.35
CA THR A 45 31.96 -26.06 64.30
C THR A 45 31.67 -26.63 65.67
N LEU A 46 32.67 -26.68 66.53
CA LEU A 46 32.51 -27.19 67.90
C LEU A 46 31.77 -26.21 68.85
N VAL A 47 31.92 -24.91 68.56
CA VAL A 47 31.28 -23.85 69.40
C VAL A 47 29.85 -23.61 68.96
N GLU A 48 29.59 -23.55 67.68
CA GLU A 48 28.26 -23.28 67.07
C GLU A 48 27.38 -24.54 67.02
N LEU A 49 27.93 -25.71 67.32
CA LEU A 49 27.28 -27.02 67.18
C LEU A 49 26.62 -27.20 65.79
N ALA A 50 27.25 -26.66 64.80
CA ALA A 50 26.80 -26.65 63.41
C ALA A 50 28.01 -26.68 62.44
N PRO A 51 27.98 -27.27 61.28
CA PRO A 51 29.10 -27.23 60.32
C PRO A 51 29.45 -25.79 59.96
N VAL A 52 30.70 -25.41 60.26
CA VAL A 52 31.30 -24.13 59.86
C VAL A 52 32.51 -24.42 58.99
N ILE A 53 32.52 -23.91 57.77
CA ILE A 53 33.61 -24.02 56.81
C ILE A 53 34.15 -22.62 56.57
N ASP A 54 35.46 -22.41 56.81
CA ASP A 54 36.09 -21.11 56.68
C ASP A 54 36.44 -20.75 55.22
N GLU A 55 36.70 -21.78 54.39
CA GLU A 55 37.04 -21.56 52.98
C GLU A 55 36.64 -22.76 52.11
N VAL A 56 36.07 -22.48 50.92
CA VAL A 56 35.89 -23.46 49.83
C VAL A 56 36.47 -22.82 48.57
N THR A 57 37.51 -23.41 48.00
CA THR A 57 38.08 -22.94 46.74
C THR A 57 38.10 -24.05 45.70
N VAL A 58 37.56 -23.74 44.51
CA VAL A 58 37.62 -24.54 43.30
C VAL A 58 38.48 -23.79 42.30
N ASP A 59 39.63 -24.30 41.92
CA ASP A 59 40.56 -23.62 41.00
C ASP A 59 40.79 -24.45 39.75
N GLY A 60 40.75 -23.85 38.57
CA GLY A 60 41.04 -24.49 37.28
C GLY A 60 40.04 -25.62 36.94
N LEU A 61 38.76 -25.44 37.23
CA LEU A 61 37.72 -26.38 36.76
C LEU A 61 37.45 -26.15 35.28
N ASN A 62 37.89 -27.12 34.45
CA ASN A 62 37.67 -27.07 33.00
C ASN A 62 36.75 -28.23 32.59
N ALA A 63 35.68 -27.91 31.88
CA ALA A 63 34.73 -28.92 31.39
C ALA A 63 34.50 -28.77 29.88
N VAL A 64 34.36 -29.87 29.17
CA VAL A 64 34.03 -29.93 27.74
C VAL A 64 32.74 -30.74 27.59
N VAL A 65 31.71 -30.12 27.05
CA VAL A 65 30.41 -30.75 26.77
C VAL A 65 30.22 -30.86 25.27
N ALA A 66 30.31 -32.07 24.72
CA ALA A 66 30.02 -32.34 23.32
C ALA A 66 28.57 -32.78 23.14
N LEU A 67 27.72 -31.92 22.55
CA LEU A 67 26.28 -32.16 22.36
C LEU A 67 25.99 -33.19 21.24
N ASP A 68 26.97 -33.46 20.37
CA ASP A 68 26.91 -34.44 19.31
C ASP A 68 27.35 -35.85 19.78
N ASP A 69 27.86 -36.00 21.03
CA ASP A 69 28.21 -37.26 21.65
C ASP A 69 26.96 -37.90 22.28
N GLU A 70 26.66 -39.14 21.82
CA GLU A 70 25.47 -39.89 22.28
C GLU A 70 25.55 -40.27 23.75
N ASP A 71 26.75 -40.52 24.29
CA ASP A 71 26.95 -40.83 25.70
C ASP A 71 26.77 -39.60 26.57
N MET A 72 27.16 -38.42 26.12
CA MET A 72 26.90 -37.14 26.79
C MET A 72 25.38 -36.81 26.84
N ARG A 73 24.70 -37.07 25.71
CA ARG A 73 23.21 -36.95 25.65
C ARG A 73 22.51 -37.88 26.62
N ARG A 74 22.99 -39.12 26.76
CA ARG A 74 22.48 -40.10 27.73
C ARG A 74 22.73 -39.65 29.17
N LEU A 75 23.91 -39.09 29.45
CA LEU A 75 24.22 -38.52 30.78
C LEU A 75 23.30 -37.33 31.13
N MET A 76 23.06 -36.45 30.16
CA MET A 76 22.16 -35.29 30.34
C MET A 76 20.69 -35.72 30.46
N ASN A 77 20.26 -36.72 29.70
CA ASN A 77 18.87 -37.25 29.77
C ASN A 77 18.65 -38.25 30.90
N GLY A 78 19.73 -38.86 31.42
CA GLY A 78 19.66 -39.87 32.47
C GLY A 78 19.29 -39.35 33.87
N HIS A 79 19.21 -38.03 34.05
CA HIS A 79 18.68 -37.43 35.30
C HIS A 79 17.22 -37.00 35.20
N GLY A 80 16.52 -37.35 34.11
CA GLY A 80 15.12 -36.97 33.83
C GLY A 80 14.07 -38.07 33.96
N SER A 81 14.43 -39.31 34.31
CA SER A 81 13.44 -40.40 34.47
C SER A 81 13.86 -41.40 35.56
N ALA A 82 13.74 -40.99 36.81
CA ALA A 82 13.46 -41.95 37.87
C ALA A 82 11.97 -42.24 37.80
N GLU A 83 11.58 -43.23 36.98
CA GLU A 83 10.26 -43.85 37.09
C GLU A 83 10.20 -44.61 38.44
N GLY A 84 9.16 -44.34 39.21
CA GLY A 84 8.67 -45.25 40.23
C GLY A 84 9.23 -45.06 41.63
N GLY A 85 8.90 -43.96 42.27
CA GLY A 85 8.89 -43.83 43.72
C GLY A 85 7.52 -43.27 44.16
N SER A 86 6.72 -44.08 44.77
CA SER A 86 5.43 -43.73 45.40
C SER A 86 5.50 -42.39 46.11
N SER A 87 4.60 -41.49 45.74
CA SER A 87 4.35 -40.23 46.44
C SER A 87 3.82 -40.52 47.86
N GLU A 88 4.71 -40.67 48.81
CA GLU A 88 4.34 -40.42 50.20
C GLU A 88 4.09 -38.91 50.32
N LYS A 89 2.87 -38.58 50.75
CA LYS A 89 2.50 -37.22 51.16
C LYS A 89 3.47 -36.79 52.25
N ALA A 90 4.44 -35.94 51.86
CA ALA A 90 5.20 -35.20 52.86
C ALA A 90 4.23 -34.28 53.59
N SER A 91 3.92 -34.64 54.83
CA SER A 91 3.31 -33.78 55.81
C SER A 91 4.10 -32.48 55.87
N SER A 92 3.40 -31.36 55.81
CA SER A 92 3.92 -30.00 55.96
C SER A 92 4.35 -29.76 57.41
N GLU A 93 5.44 -30.36 57.81
CA GLU A 93 6.22 -29.89 58.94
C GLU A 93 7.23 -28.87 58.38
N SER A 94 7.19 -27.66 58.88
CA SER A 94 8.18 -26.63 58.64
C SER A 94 9.55 -27.10 59.16
N SER A 95 10.25 -27.90 58.33
CA SER A 95 11.64 -28.28 58.65
C SER A 95 12.49 -27.02 58.61
N SER A 96 12.87 -26.51 59.78
CA SER A 96 13.89 -25.46 59.89
C SER A 96 15.16 -25.98 59.18
N LEU A 97 15.70 -25.20 58.25
CA LEU A 97 16.96 -25.51 57.61
C LEU A 97 18.03 -25.81 58.66
N PRO A 98 18.88 -26.84 58.48
CA PRO A 98 19.94 -27.15 59.42
C PRO A 98 20.84 -25.91 59.59
N SER A 99 21.35 -25.73 60.81
CA SER A 99 22.32 -24.66 61.07
C SER A 99 23.65 -24.98 60.41
N PHE A 100 24.17 -24.08 59.59
CA PHE A 100 25.52 -24.17 58.94
C PHE A 100 26.04 -22.78 58.60
N ALA A 101 27.36 -22.72 58.38
CA ALA A 101 27.99 -21.58 57.74
C ALA A 101 29.13 -22.02 56.83
N VAL A 102 29.22 -21.40 55.63
CA VAL A 102 30.34 -21.55 54.71
C VAL A 102 30.82 -20.17 54.31
N TYR A 103 32.05 -19.87 54.58
CA TYR A 103 32.69 -18.60 54.27
C TYR A 103 33.68 -18.75 53.10
N ASN A 104 34.02 -17.63 52.46
CA ASN A 104 35.06 -17.50 51.43
C ASN A 104 34.91 -18.57 50.32
N ILE A 105 33.69 -18.70 49.77
CA ILE A 105 33.45 -19.61 48.68
C ILE A 105 33.98 -18.95 47.37
N SER A 106 34.90 -19.61 46.72
CA SER A 106 35.47 -19.10 45.48
C SER A 106 35.62 -20.22 44.41
N VAL A 107 35.26 -19.86 43.17
CA VAL A 107 35.60 -20.60 41.96
C VAL A 107 36.50 -19.70 41.15
N LYS A 108 37.67 -20.17 40.73
CA LYS A 108 38.68 -19.37 40.05
C LYS A 108 39.12 -20.07 38.76
N ASN A 109 39.53 -19.24 37.76
CA ASN A 109 40.22 -19.68 36.54
C ASN A 109 39.51 -20.85 35.81
N SER A 110 38.18 -20.94 35.92
CA SER A 110 37.41 -22.06 35.39
C SER A 110 36.94 -21.83 33.96
N SER A 111 36.71 -22.91 33.22
CA SER A 111 36.24 -22.85 31.83
C SER A 111 35.20 -23.92 31.52
N LEU A 112 34.32 -23.60 30.57
CA LEU A 112 33.34 -24.53 29.99
C LEU A 112 33.32 -24.34 28.48
N GLN A 113 33.52 -25.43 27.73
CA GLN A 113 33.37 -25.47 26.30
C GLN A 113 32.19 -26.34 25.91
N VAL A 114 31.28 -25.80 25.07
CA VAL A 114 30.12 -26.50 24.53
C VAL A 114 30.31 -26.66 23.02
N LEU A 115 30.39 -27.91 22.56
CA LEU A 115 30.63 -28.26 21.18
C LEU A 115 29.42 -29.01 20.58
N ASP A 116 29.03 -28.65 19.37
CA ASP A 116 28.14 -29.43 18.50
C ASP A 116 28.67 -29.33 17.08
N ARG A 117 29.44 -30.37 16.65
CA ARG A 117 30.09 -30.39 15.33
C ARG A 117 29.07 -30.47 14.19
N ALA A 118 27.96 -31.17 14.44
CA ALA A 118 26.90 -31.33 13.43
C ALA A 118 26.20 -29.99 13.10
N ARG A 119 26.12 -29.08 14.09
CA ARG A 119 25.51 -27.75 13.95
C ARG A 119 26.53 -26.61 13.84
N ALA A 120 27.85 -26.95 13.78
CA ALA A 120 28.94 -25.97 13.82
C ALA A 120 28.82 -24.99 15.01
N ILE A 121 28.49 -25.52 16.19
CA ILE A 121 28.42 -24.78 17.45
C ILE A 121 29.71 -25.03 18.23
N ASP A 122 30.41 -23.95 18.57
CA ASP A 122 31.53 -23.91 19.49
C ASP A 122 31.37 -22.69 20.38
N GLN A 123 31.03 -22.92 21.64
CA GLN A 123 30.83 -21.85 22.62
C GLN A 123 31.78 -22.06 23.76
N SER A 124 32.46 -21.02 24.16
CA SER A 124 33.43 -21.07 25.24
C SER A 124 33.11 -20.05 26.33
N VAL A 125 33.04 -20.53 27.56
CA VAL A 125 33.14 -19.70 28.77
C VAL A 125 34.54 -19.89 29.31
N THR A 126 35.29 -18.81 29.46
CA THR A 126 36.64 -18.79 29.99
C THR A 126 36.77 -17.77 31.12
N ASP A 127 37.82 -17.86 31.89
CA ASP A 127 38.09 -16.96 33.02
C ASP A 127 36.89 -16.82 33.97
N PHE A 128 36.20 -17.97 34.17
CA PHE A 128 35.04 -17.96 35.10
C PHE A 128 35.56 -17.86 36.53
N ASN A 129 35.17 -16.77 37.17
CA ASN A 129 35.48 -16.48 38.57
C ASN A 129 34.21 -16.13 39.32
N LEU A 130 33.94 -16.82 40.41
CA LEU A 130 32.83 -16.56 41.32
C LEU A 130 33.36 -16.37 42.71
N GLU A 131 33.05 -15.25 43.34
CA GLU A 131 33.32 -14.96 44.75
C GLU A 131 32.01 -14.82 45.50
N LEU A 132 31.81 -15.66 46.50
CA LEU A 132 30.67 -15.62 47.39
C LEU A 132 31.18 -15.55 48.85
N PRO A 133 31.11 -14.35 49.50
CA PRO A 133 31.77 -14.12 50.77
C PRO A 133 31.35 -15.09 51.88
N PHE A 134 30.05 -15.41 51.93
CA PHE A 134 29.54 -16.43 52.86
C PHE A 134 28.10 -16.85 52.51
N VAL A 135 27.72 -18.01 53.02
CA VAL A 135 26.35 -18.52 53.08
C VAL A 135 26.15 -19.09 54.48
N SER A 136 25.21 -18.55 55.27
CA SER A 136 25.06 -18.97 56.63
C SER A 136 23.61 -18.88 57.13
N THR A 137 23.16 -19.92 57.82
CA THR A 137 21.85 -19.99 58.50
C THR A 137 21.99 -19.68 60.01
N LEU A 138 23.22 -19.44 60.51
CA LEU A 138 23.46 -19.14 61.94
C LEU A 138 22.75 -17.82 62.33
N ALA A 139 22.24 -17.76 63.56
CA ALA A 139 21.40 -16.69 64.05
C ALA A 139 22.08 -15.28 63.99
N ASN A 140 23.38 -15.25 64.21
CA ASN A 140 24.22 -14.01 64.18
C ASN A 140 24.56 -13.52 62.78
N SER A 141 24.49 -14.35 61.75
CA SER A 141 24.81 -14.02 60.34
C SER A 141 23.66 -14.15 59.37
N LYS A 142 22.57 -14.76 59.80
CA LYS A 142 21.36 -15.03 58.97
C LYS A 142 20.78 -13.82 58.24
N SER A 143 20.84 -12.64 58.84
CA SER A 143 20.36 -11.37 58.28
C SER A 143 21.48 -10.49 57.66
N SER A 144 22.68 -11.01 57.60
CA SER A 144 23.82 -10.24 57.02
C SER A 144 23.76 -10.21 55.50
N LEU A 145 24.21 -9.13 54.92
CA LEU A 145 24.24 -8.91 53.50
C LEU A 145 25.42 -9.63 52.84
N VAL A 146 25.09 -10.56 51.95
CA VAL A 146 26.08 -11.27 51.12
C VAL A 146 26.26 -10.54 49.79
N THR A 147 27.50 -10.32 49.36
CA THR A 147 27.82 -9.55 48.14
C THR A 147 28.57 -10.43 47.12
N PRO A 148 27.82 -11.31 46.36
CA PRO A 148 28.46 -12.14 45.33
C PRO A 148 29.02 -11.31 44.20
N LYS A 149 30.15 -11.78 43.59
CA LYS A 149 30.76 -11.26 42.40
C LYS A 149 31.01 -12.38 41.43
N LEU A 150 30.66 -12.17 40.16
CA LEU A 150 30.90 -13.07 39.04
C LEU A 150 31.62 -12.33 37.94
N SER A 151 32.68 -12.90 37.39
CA SER A 151 33.29 -12.47 36.15
C SER A 151 33.57 -13.67 35.27
N MET A 152 33.34 -13.52 33.97
CA MET A 152 33.66 -14.56 32.98
C MET A 152 33.78 -13.94 31.59
N LYS A 153 34.32 -14.72 30.65
CA LYS A 153 34.29 -14.38 29.23
C LYS A 153 33.45 -15.41 28.47
N LEU A 154 32.42 -14.97 27.76
CA LEU A 154 31.64 -15.79 26.83
C LEU A 154 32.14 -15.51 25.42
N ASN A 155 32.75 -16.51 24.76
CA ASN A 155 33.36 -16.34 23.45
C ASN A 155 34.33 -15.14 23.40
N GLY A 156 35.14 -14.96 24.45
CA GLY A 156 36.07 -13.85 24.58
C GLY A 156 35.42 -12.52 25.07
N THR A 157 34.10 -12.44 25.14
CA THR A 157 33.38 -11.25 25.61
C THR A 157 33.25 -11.22 27.13
N PRO A 158 33.72 -10.15 27.81
CA PRO A 158 33.65 -10.07 29.25
C PRO A 158 32.19 -9.86 29.74
N ILE A 159 31.80 -10.62 30.73
CA ILE A 159 30.55 -10.53 31.48
C ILE A 159 30.89 -10.35 32.94
N PHE A 160 30.27 -9.34 33.57
CA PHE A 160 30.41 -9.06 34.98
C PHE A 160 29.02 -9.07 35.65
N ALA A 161 28.92 -9.69 36.80
CA ALA A 161 27.76 -9.58 37.64
C ALA A 161 28.19 -9.36 39.07
N THR A 162 27.52 -8.40 39.72
CA THR A 162 27.69 -8.12 41.15
C THR A 162 26.31 -8.11 41.81
N GLY A 163 26.27 -8.54 43.04
CA GLY A 163 24.98 -8.62 43.71
C GLY A 163 25.05 -8.29 45.17
N SER A 164 23.87 -8.23 45.77
CA SER A 164 23.69 -8.26 47.22
C SER A 164 22.44 -9.06 47.58
N THR A 165 22.53 -9.97 48.51
CA THR A 165 21.41 -10.82 48.91
C THR A 165 21.42 -11.09 50.40
N GLN A 166 20.24 -11.31 50.96
CA GLN A 166 20.03 -11.83 52.32
C GLN A 166 19.28 -13.16 52.18
N PRO A 167 19.99 -14.27 51.89
CA PRO A 167 19.35 -15.52 51.49
C PRO A 167 18.50 -16.16 52.58
N PHE A 168 18.84 -15.94 53.85
CA PHE A 168 18.16 -16.50 55.02
C PHE A 168 17.58 -15.46 55.97
N GLY A 169 17.51 -14.18 55.57
CA GLY A 169 16.85 -13.14 56.34
C GLY A 169 15.36 -13.33 56.49
N THR A 170 14.74 -12.58 57.39
CA THR A 170 13.26 -12.61 57.55
C THR A 170 12.52 -12.24 56.25
N THR A 171 13.18 -11.49 55.38
CA THR A 171 12.70 -11.17 54.04
C THR A 171 13.82 -11.50 53.07
N LEU A 172 13.63 -12.55 52.28
CA LEU A 172 14.57 -12.82 51.19
C LEU A 172 14.56 -11.67 50.23
N SER A 173 15.68 -11.00 50.10
CA SER A 173 15.90 -9.92 49.11
C SER A 173 17.21 -10.15 48.39
N ALA A 174 17.19 -9.89 47.08
CA ALA A 174 18.38 -9.95 46.24
C ALA A 174 18.38 -8.78 45.25
N ARG A 175 19.55 -8.22 45.00
CA ARG A 175 19.82 -7.32 43.92
C ARG A 175 20.96 -7.87 43.09
N LEU A 176 20.81 -7.85 41.78
CA LEU A 176 21.82 -8.28 40.83
C LEU A 176 22.00 -7.18 39.81
N ASN A 177 23.24 -6.73 39.60
CA ASN A 177 23.65 -5.92 38.47
C ASN A 177 24.48 -6.79 37.55
N MET A 178 24.07 -6.89 36.28
CA MET A 178 24.80 -7.63 35.24
C MET A 178 25.19 -6.70 34.10
N LYS A 179 26.45 -6.73 33.71
CA LYS A 179 26.99 -5.95 32.61
C LYS A 179 27.66 -6.86 31.58
N ILE A 180 27.21 -6.72 30.35
CA ILE A 180 27.77 -7.37 29.17
C ILE A 180 28.23 -6.29 28.20
N SER A 181 29.43 -6.38 27.68
CA SER A 181 29.98 -5.40 26.79
C SER A 181 30.41 -6.02 25.47
N ASN A 182 29.72 -5.66 24.37
CA ASN A 182 30.12 -6.01 23.02
C ASN A 182 30.10 -7.50 22.69
N LEU A 183 29.14 -8.25 23.23
CA LEU A 183 28.93 -9.67 22.95
C LEU A 183 28.58 -9.89 21.46
N ASP A 184 29.33 -10.77 20.78
CA ASP A 184 28.99 -11.17 19.42
C ASP A 184 27.73 -12.06 19.42
N LEU A 185 26.69 -11.60 18.73
CA LEU A 185 25.40 -12.29 18.66
C LEU A 185 25.38 -13.41 17.63
N ALA A 186 26.20 -13.37 16.58
CA ALA A 186 26.14 -14.34 15.49
C ALA A 186 26.41 -15.78 15.97
N PRO A 187 27.41 -16.05 16.83
CA PRO A 187 27.59 -17.37 17.40
C PRO A 187 26.44 -17.79 18.33
N VAL A 188 25.90 -16.84 19.09
CA VAL A 188 24.81 -17.12 20.04
C VAL A 188 23.51 -17.48 19.32
N PHE A 189 23.20 -16.80 18.21
CA PHE A 189 22.02 -17.10 17.38
C PHE A 189 22.04 -18.51 16.80
N LYS A 190 23.22 -19.08 16.53
CA LYS A 190 23.35 -20.46 16.06
C LYS A 190 22.87 -21.50 17.07
N LEU A 191 22.86 -21.15 18.36
CA LEU A 191 22.34 -22.00 19.43
C LEU A 191 20.82 -22.15 19.42
N VAL A 192 20.11 -21.17 18.80
CA VAL A 192 18.64 -21.13 18.76
C VAL A 192 18.16 -21.54 17.37
N PRO A 193 17.72 -22.79 17.14
CA PRO A 193 17.34 -23.27 15.81
C PRO A 193 16.28 -22.42 15.11
N ALA A 194 15.34 -21.87 15.86
CA ALA A 194 14.29 -21.00 15.33
C ALA A 194 14.82 -19.68 14.75
N LEU A 195 16.01 -19.22 15.17
CA LEU A 195 16.64 -17.98 14.72
C LEU A 195 17.75 -18.21 13.67
N ASN A 196 18.09 -19.48 13.40
CA ASN A 196 19.12 -19.85 12.41
C ASN A 196 18.50 -20.72 11.30
N THR A 197 17.73 -20.10 10.44
CA THR A 197 17.03 -20.76 9.32
C THR A 197 17.46 -20.12 7.99
N PRO A 198 17.27 -20.79 6.84
CA PRO A 198 17.55 -20.17 5.54
C PRO A 198 16.81 -18.86 5.31
N SER A 199 15.64 -18.68 5.93
CA SER A 199 14.86 -17.44 5.86
C SER A 199 15.34 -16.33 6.80
N LEU A 200 16.18 -16.66 7.80
CA LEU A 200 16.74 -15.70 8.74
C LEU A 200 18.06 -16.22 9.30
N MET A 201 19.16 -15.59 8.95
CA MET A 201 20.50 -15.83 9.48
C MET A 201 21.07 -14.50 9.97
N LEU A 202 21.68 -14.52 11.16
CA LEU A 202 22.40 -13.37 11.69
C LEU A 202 23.86 -13.44 11.24
N GLU A 203 24.29 -12.43 10.47
CA GLU A 203 25.67 -12.33 9.98
C GLU A 203 26.56 -11.53 10.95
N ASN A 204 26.01 -10.48 11.55
CA ASN A 204 26.70 -9.62 12.48
C ASN A 204 25.73 -9.03 13.51
N GLY A 205 26.22 -8.68 14.67
CA GLY A 205 25.48 -7.98 15.72
C GLY A 205 26.24 -8.02 17.04
N ARG A 206 26.30 -6.91 17.74
CA ARG A 206 27.02 -6.78 19.02
C ARG A 206 26.12 -6.27 20.09
N LEU A 207 25.95 -7.07 21.16
CA LEU A 207 25.12 -6.76 22.32
C LEU A 207 25.94 -6.13 23.44
N SER A 208 25.46 -5.01 23.94
CA SER A 208 25.94 -4.43 25.20
C SER A 208 24.71 -4.15 26.07
N THR A 209 24.76 -4.60 27.33
CA THR A 209 23.63 -4.44 28.24
C THR A 209 24.13 -4.22 29.67
N GLU A 210 23.35 -3.45 30.40
CA GLU A 210 23.48 -3.31 31.85
C GLU A 210 22.08 -3.46 32.44
N VAL A 211 21.88 -4.54 33.19
CA VAL A 211 20.58 -4.97 33.73
C VAL A 211 20.67 -5.07 35.25
N ASN A 212 19.69 -4.47 35.92
CA ASN A 212 19.49 -4.57 37.35
C ASN A 212 18.26 -5.44 37.62
N VAL A 213 18.41 -6.46 38.42
CA VAL A 213 17.33 -7.32 38.91
C VAL A 213 17.19 -7.11 40.40
N VAL A 214 15.98 -6.82 40.86
CA VAL A 214 15.66 -6.71 42.26
C VAL A 214 14.57 -7.74 42.60
N PHE A 215 14.91 -8.69 43.42
CA PHE A 215 13.97 -9.70 43.94
C PHE A 215 13.68 -9.44 45.43
N ARG A 216 12.42 -9.56 45.80
CA ARG A 216 11.98 -9.53 47.19
C ARG A 216 10.83 -10.53 47.36
N ASN A 217 10.96 -11.42 48.36
CA ASN A 217 9.92 -12.36 48.64
C ASN A 217 8.66 -11.67 49.24
N ALA A 218 7.52 -12.33 49.14
CA ALA A 218 6.30 -11.88 49.78
C ALA A 218 6.47 -11.92 51.32
N THR A 219 5.93 -10.91 52.00
CA THR A 219 5.87 -10.84 53.47
C THR A 219 4.43 -10.50 53.87
N SER A 220 4.10 -10.71 55.17
CA SER A 220 2.78 -10.34 55.71
C SER A 220 2.44 -8.88 55.33
N GLY A 221 1.44 -8.70 54.49
CA GLY A 221 0.98 -7.38 54.01
C GLY A 221 1.72 -6.76 52.83
N LYS A 222 2.74 -7.42 52.26
CA LYS A 222 3.41 -6.93 51.03
C LYS A 222 3.64 -8.07 50.04
N PRO A 223 3.15 -7.96 48.76
CA PRO A 223 3.41 -8.97 47.76
C PRO A 223 4.91 -9.05 47.44
N GLY A 224 5.34 -10.20 46.95
CA GLY A 224 6.65 -10.38 46.38
C GLY A 224 6.85 -9.43 45.17
N LYS A 225 8.11 -9.12 44.86
CA LYS A 225 8.47 -8.34 43.67
C LYS A 225 9.66 -8.94 42.96
N MET A 226 9.61 -8.94 41.62
CA MET A 226 10.73 -9.29 40.79
C MET A 226 10.85 -8.23 39.67
N LEU A 227 11.63 -7.22 39.99
CA LEU A 227 11.80 -6.04 39.10
C LEU A 227 13.06 -6.19 38.28
N VAL A 228 12.93 -6.00 36.97
CA VAL A 228 14.06 -5.90 36.04
C VAL A 228 14.07 -4.52 35.41
N SER A 229 15.21 -3.87 35.42
CA SER A 229 15.41 -2.56 34.77
C SER A 229 16.80 -2.48 34.14
N GLY A 230 17.00 -1.56 33.20
CA GLY A 230 18.30 -1.40 32.59
C GLY A 230 18.28 -0.93 31.15
N THR A 231 19.42 -1.07 30.48
CA THR A 231 19.60 -0.71 29.08
C THR A 231 20.10 -1.89 28.26
N VAL A 232 19.53 -2.04 27.06
CA VAL A 232 20.00 -3.02 26.06
C VAL A 232 20.35 -2.27 24.79
N ASN A 233 21.60 -2.42 24.32
CA ASN A 233 22.07 -1.83 23.07
C ASN A 233 22.56 -2.95 22.16
N VAL A 234 22.06 -2.94 20.92
CA VAL A 234 22.55 -3.81 19.85
C VAL A 234 23.15 -2.91 18.77
N ASN A 235 24.41 -3.12 18.43
CA ASN A 235 25.13 -2.35 17.43
C ASN A 235 25.42 -3.22 16.20
N ASP A 236 25.46 -2.60 15.02
CA ASP A 236 25.88 -3.13 13.74
C ASP A 236 25.23 -4.48 13.40
N LEU A 237 23.90 -4.59 13.65
CA LEU A 237 23.18 -5.82 13.34
C LEU A 237 22.97 -5.94 11.83
N THR A 238 23.30 -7.12 11.31
CA THR A 238 23.04 -7.51 9.91
C THR A 238 22.40 -8.89 9.89
N ALA A 239 21.18 -8.94 9.39
CA ALA A 239 20.43 -10.16 9.13
C ALA A 239 20.33 -10.40 7.61
N VAL A 240 20.53 -11.63 7.19
CA VAL A 240 20.46 -12.07 5.81
C VAL A 240 19.50 -13.25 5.65
N GLN A 241 19.10 -13.50 4.42
CA GLN A 241 18.19 -14.59 4.06
C GLN A 241 18.67 -15.27 2.77
N GLN A 242 18.28 -16.50 2.54
CA GLN A 242 18.53 -17.20 1.30
C GLN A 242 17.29 -17.17 0.42
N ILE A 243 17.40 -16.54 -0.77
CA ILE A 243 16.37 -16.53 -1.80
C ILE A 243 16.96 -17.13 -3.07
N SER A 244 16.31 -18.17 -3.61
CA SER A 244 16.76 -18.83 -4.85
C SER A 244 18.25 -19.21 -4.82
N ASN A 245 18.70 -19.84 -3.74
CA ASN A 245 20.09 -20.26 -3.47
C ASN A 245 21.12 -19.11 -3.42
N ARG A 246 20.68 -17.87 -3.20
CA ARG A 246 21.56 -16.71 -3.01
C ARG A 246 21.31 -16.07 -1.67
N VAL A 247 22.37 -15.82 -0.92
CA VAL A 247 22.30 -15.01 0.30
C VAL A 247 22.05 -13.55 -0.07
N GLN A 248 21.04 -12.95 0.51
CA GLN A 248 20.65 -11.57 0.26
C GLN A 248 20.38 -10.84 1.57
N PRO A 249 20.65 -9.53 1.64
CA PRO A 249 20.30 -8.73 2.81
C PRO A 249 18.80 -8.80 3.10
N LEU A 250 18.44 -9.00 4.36
CA LEU A 250 17.06 -8.91 4.86
C LEU A 250 16.84 -7.60 5.59
N ALA A 251 17.62 -7.39 6.66
CA ALA A 251 17.54 -6.20 7.48
C ALA A 251 18.89 -5.89 8.14
N SER A 252 19.15 -4.62 8.39
CA SER A 252 20.30 -4.20 9.19
C SER A 252 19.99 -2.89 9.91
N PHE A 253 20.72 -2.60 10.98
CA PHE A 253 20.72 -1.29 11.62
C PHE A 253 22.07 -1.01 12.27
N LYS A 254 22.41 0.28 12.42
CA LYS A 254 23.64 0.69 13.07
C LYS A 254 23.57 0.56 14.59
N LYS A 255 22.44 0.96 15.17
CA LYS A 255 22.23 0.86 16.62
C LYS A 255 20.73 0.70 16.93
N ALA A 256 20.41 -0.24 17.81
CA ALA A 256 19.12 -0.31 18.48
C ALA A 256 19.36 -0.19 19.98
N SER A 257 18.61 0.67 20.65
CA SER A 257 18.69 0.93 22.09
C SER A 257 17.31 0.74 22.71
N LEU A 258 17.24 -0.04 23.77
CA LEU A 258 16.06 -0.23 24.61
C LEU A 258 16.40 0.25 26.02
N GLN A 259 15.62 1.16 26.57
CA GLN A 259 15.64 1.55 27.96
C GLN A 259 14.45 0.93 28.68
N LEU A 260 14.71 -0.11 29.44
CA LEU A 260 13.72 -0.78 30.29
C LEU A 260 13.67 -0.03 31.63
N THR A 261 12.59 0.68 31.87
CA THR A 261 12.41 1.43 33.12
C THR A 261 12.07 0.48 34.25
N GLU A 262 11.11 -0.42 34.01
CA GLU A 262 10.66 -1.41 34.99
C GLU A 262 9.94 -2.55 34.28
N LEU A 263 10.27 -3.78 34.64
CA LEU A 263 9.54 -4.98 34.30
C LEU A 263 9.28 -5.74 35.62
N ASP A 264 8.04 -5.75 36.08
CA ASP A 264 7.61 -6.56 37.24
C ASP A 264 7.03 -7.87 36.73
N LEU A 265 7.80 -8.95 36.91
CA LEU A 265 7.44 -10.28 36.44
C LEU A 265 6.33 -10.92 37.28
N LEU A 266 6.13 -10.49 38.52
CA LEU A 266 5.12 -11.03 39.43
C LEU A 266 3.77 -10.30 39.27
N GLU A 267 3.81 -8.97 39.08
CA GLU A 267 2.63 -8.13 38.86
C GLU A 267 2.26 -8.02 37.37
N HIS A 268 3.00 -8.69 36.49
CA HIS A 268 2.81 -8.65 35.02
C HIS A 268 2.75 -7.21 34.49
N GLN A 269 3.69 -6.35 34.93
CA GLN A 269 3.78 -4.96 34.48
C GLN A 269 5.08 -4.71 33.74
N ALA A 270 5.01 -3.98 32.62
CA ALA A 270 6.17 -3.60 31.83
C ALA A 270 6.13 -2.11 31.47
N SER A 271 7.17 -1.38 31.88
CA SER A 271 7.38 0.04 31.53
C SER A 271 8.68 0.21 30.77
N VAL A 272 8.58 0.61 29.52
CA VAL A 272 9.72 0.90 28.64
C VAL A 272 9.79 2.40 28.42
N GLY A 273 10.92 3.02 28.81
CA GLY A 273 11.13 4.46 28.62
C GLY A 273 11.34 4.80 27.15
N SER A 274 12.24 4.09 26.49
CA SER A 274 12.48 4.35 25.07
C SER A 274 12.96 3.13 24.31
N ILE A 275 12.57 3.06 23.03
CA ILE A 275 13.13 2.18 21.99
C ILE A 275 13.61 3.10 20.86
N VAL A 276 14.90 3.06 20.52
CA VAL A 276 15.47 3.88 19.44
C VAL A 276 16.22 2.98 18.46
N ILE A 277 15.87 3.05 17.19
CA ILE A 277 16.54 2.33 16.11
C ILE A 277 17.15 3.34 15.16
N GLN A 278 18.47 3.29 14.99
CA GLN A 278 19.25 4.21 14.15
C GLN A 278 19.69 3.52 12.85
N ASP A 279 19.54 4.24 11.75
CA ASP A 279 19.94 3.80 10.40
C ASP A 279 19.41 2.40 10.01
N PRO A 280 18.14 2.04 10.32
CA PRO A 280 17.62 0.76 9.89
C PRO A 280 17.51 0.71 8.36
N LYS A 281 17.87 -0.45 7.79
CA LYS A 281 17.70 -0.76 6.37
C LYS A 281 16.92 -2.06 6.28
N VAL A 282 15.85 -2.08 5.48
CA VAL A 282 15.02 -3.26 5.25
C VAL A 282 14.87 -3.51 3.75
N HIS A 283 15.05 -4.75 3.34
CA HIS A 283 14.97 -5.16 1.94
C HIS A 283 13.74 -6.05 1.72
N PHE A 284 12.71 -5.49 1.10
CA PHE A 284 11.52 -6.21 0.69
C PHE A 284 11.71 -6.74 -0.73
N VAL A 285 11.49 -8.03 -0.92
CA VAL A 285 11.57 -8.71 -2.22
C VAL A 285 10.24 -9.43 -2.45
N ASN A 286 9.48 -8.97 -3.44
CA ASN A 286 8.24 -9.59 -3.88
C ASN A 286 8.47 -10.41 -5.13
N THR A 287 8.16 -11.71 -5.05
CA THR A 287 8.33 -12.67 -6.14
C THR A 287 6.99 -13.39 -6.40
N PRO A 288 6.83 -14.11 -7.49
CA PRO A 288 5.65 -14.97 -7.68
C PRO A 288 5.41 -15.99 -6.56
N SER A 289 6.46 -16.36 -5.80
CA SER A 289 6.37 -17.24 -4.63
C SER A 289 6.02 -16.51 -3.33
N GLY A 290 5.84 -15.18 -3.36
CA GLY A 290 5.44 -14.36 -2.22
C GLY A 290 6.49 -13.36 -1.76
N LEU A 291 6.17 -12.68 -0.67
CA LEU A 291 7.00 -11.64 -0.05
C LEU A 291 8.02 -12.27 0.92
N ASN A 292 9.30 -11.89 0.80
CA ASN A 292 10.38 -12.45 1.61
C ASN A 292 10.14 -12.36 3.13
N VAL A 293 9.69 -11.21 3.63
CA VAL A 293 9.47 -11.02 5.08
C VAL A 293 8.31 -11.87 5.64
N SER A 294 7.34 -12.27 4.81
CA SER A 294 6.26 -13.16 5.26
C SER A 294 6.77 -14.59 5.50
N GLN A 295 7.75 -15.04 4.73
CA GLN A 295 8.41 -16.34 4.93
C GLN A 295 9.20 -16.36 6.25
N THR A 296 9.88 -15.25 6.56
CA THR A 296 10.58 -15.08 7.84
C THR A 296 9.58 -15.09 9.01
N ALA A 297 8.46 -14.38 8.91
CA ALA A 297 7.43 -14.32 9.95
C ALA A 297 6.77 -15.69 10.22
N GLN A 298 6.53 -16.50 9.18
CA GLN A 298 6.01 -17.85 9.32
C GLN A 298 6.97 -18.77 10.08
N GLY A 299 8.28 -18.60 9.91
CA GLY A 299 9.31 -19.33 10.66
C GLY A 299 9.24 -19.07 12.17
N PHE A 300 8.90 -17.85 12.59
CA PHE A 300 8.70 -17.50 14.00
C PHE A 300 7.39 -18.06 14.58
N SER A 301 6.30 -18.05 13.80
CA SER A 301 5.00 -18.53 14.27
C SER A 301 4.94 -20.05 14.41
N SER A 302 5.66 -20.80 13.57
CA SER A 302 5.74 -22.25 13.68
C SER A 302 6.59 -22.73 14.86
N GLY A 303 7.58 -21.93 15.31
CA GLY A 303 8.36 -22.21 16.51
C GLY A 303 7.63 -21.91 17.83
N ALA A 304 6.70 -20.95 17.82
CA ALA A 304 5.90 -20.60 19.00
C ALA A 304 4.66 -21.48 19.20
N ALA A 305 4.23 -22.19 18.16
CA ALA A 305 3.03 -23.05 18.22
C ALA A 305 3.25 -24.43 18.84
N ALA A 306 4.50 -24.80 19.18
CA ALA A 306 4.79 -26.12 19.75
C ALA A 306 4.48 -26.25 21.24
N ASP A 307 4.17 -25.16 21.95
CA ASP A 307 3.94 -25.19 23.41
C ASP A 307 2.73 -24.38 23.91
N SER A 308 1.85 -23.91 23.03
CA SER A 308 0.57 -23.34 23.44
C SER A 308 -0.55 -24.34 23.27
N GLY A 309 -0.66 -25.27 24.24
CA GLY A 309 -1.89 -25.99 24.50
C GLY A 309 -3.04 -25.00 24.69
N LYS A 310 -4.06 -25.18 23.89
CA LYS A 310 -5.41 -24.62 23.96
C LYS A 310 -5.70 -23.76 25.20
N ASP A 311 -5.50 -22.46 25.09
CA ASP A 311 -6.29 -21.48 25.82
C ASP A 311 -6.41 -20.21 24.97
N SER A 312 -7.28 -20.26 23.96
CA SER A 312 -7.74 -19.11 23.21
C SER A 312 -8.77 -18.37 24.09
N GLY A 313 -8.33 -17.42 24.89
CA GLY A 313 -9.31 -16.60 25.61
C GLY A 313 -8.88 -15.89 26.87
N SER A 314 -7.63 -15.94 27.30
CA SER A 314 -7.21 -15.06 28.40
C SER A 314 -6.41 -13.89 27.85
N ASN A 315 -6.96 -12.68 27.99
CA ASN A 315 -6.15 -11.48 28.14
C ASN A 315 -4.95 -11.86 29.00
N SER A 316 -3.73 -11.93 28.42
CA SER A 316 -2.53 -12.02 29.24
C SER A 316 -2.61 -10.82 30.18
N GLY A 317 -2.73 -11.04 31.47
CA GLY A 317 -2.94 -9.99 32.48
C GLY A 317 -1.80 -8.96 32.54
N TRP A 318 -0.99 -8.83 31.49
CA TRP A 318 0.11 -7.89 31.36
C TRP A 318 -0.38 -6.48 31.12
N HIS A 319 0.04 -5.58 31.98
CA HIS A 319 -0.08 -4.12 31.79
C HIS A 319 1.24 -3.58 31.27
N TRP A 320 1.19 -2.90 30.12
CA TRP A 320 2.43 -2.36 29.54
C TRP A 320 2.28 -0.91 29.09
N ARG A 321 3.41 -0.20 29.15
CA ARG A 321 3.57 1.17 28.69
C ARG A 321 4.92 1.32 28.00
N VAL A 322 4.93 2.00 26.86
CA VAL A 322 6.14 2.43 26.12
C VAL A 322 6.06 3.92 25.93
N ASP A 323 6.95 4.68 26.56
CA ASP A 323 6.92 6.14 26.51
C ASP A 323 7.29 6.67 25.13
N SER A 324 8.32 6.08 24.47
CA SER A 324 8.77 6.51 23.16
C SER A 324 9.34 5.35 22.33
N VAL A 325 8.93 5.27 21.07
CA VAL A 325 9.55 4.44 20.04
C VAL A 325 10.03 5.36 18.92
N GLN A 326 11.29 5.28 18.53
CA GLN A 326 11.89 6.14 17.51
C GLN A 326 12.63 5.33 16.45
N ILE A 327 12.39 5.68 15.20
CA ILE A 327 13.22 5.28 14.05
C ILE A 327 13.92 6.55 13.54
N ARG A 328 15.22 6.50 13.37
CA ARG A 328 16.04 7.62 12.88
C ARG A 328 16.78 7.20 11.61
N ASN A 329 16.60 8.00 10.55
CA ASN A 329 17.27 7.84 9.25
C ASN A 329 17.10 6.45 8.63
N GLY A 330 15.89 5.87 8.74
CA GLY A 330 15.58 4.55 8.18
C GLY A 330 15.55 4.55 6.66
N ASN A 331 15.85 3.40 6.07
CA ASN A 331 15.79 3.16 4.63
C ASN A 331 15.11 1.83 4.35
N ALA A 332 14.28 1.81 3.31
CA ALA A 332 13.65 0.57 2.84
C ALA A 332 13.74 0.48 1.32
N THR A 333 13.99 -0.72 0.82
CA THR A 333 13.95 -1.02 -0.62
C THR A 333 12.86 -2.05 -0.88
N TRP A 334 12.06 -1.80 -1.90
CA TRP A 334 11.06 -2.71 -2.42
C TRP A 334 11.45 -3.13 -3.82
N ASN A 335 11.71 -4.41 -4.02
CA ASN A 335 11.99 -5.01 -5.32
C ASN A 335 10.83 -5.94 -5.68
N ASP A 336 10.10 -5.64 -6.75
CA ASP A 336 8.95 -6.42 -7.19
C ASP A 336 9.20 -7.01 -8.58
N SER A 337 9.34 -8.32 -8.64
CA SER A 337 9.53 -9.09 -9.87
C SER A 337 8.22 -9.64 -10.46
N THR A 338 7.08 -9.39 -9.82
CA THR A 338 5.76 -9.79 -10.33
C THR A 338 5.27 -8.90 -11.46
N VAL A 339 5.83 -7.69 -11.59
CA VAL A 339 5.55 -6.74 -12.67
C VAL A 339 6.70 -6.68 -13.68
N ARG A 340 6.42 -6.27 -14.92
CA ARG A 340 7.44 -6.17 -15.98
C ARG A 340 7.43 -4.77 -16.60
N PRO A 341 8.61 -4.08 -16.67
CA PRO A 341 9.87 -4.44 -16.02
C PRO A 341 9.72 -4.50 -14.50
N ALA A 342 10.62 -5.22 -13.80
CA ALA A 342 10.58 -5.31 -12.34
C ALA A 342 10.61 -3.91 -11.71
N ALA A 343 9.78 -3.70 -10.70
CA ALA A 343 9.71 -2.41 -10.01
C ALA A 343 10.72 -2.34 -8.86
N LYS A 344 11.36 -1.19 -8.72
CA LYS A 344 12.23 -0.89 -7.58
C LYS A 344 11.80 0.43 -6.95
N ILE A 345 11.45 0.39 -5.66
CA ILE A 345 11.05 1.57 -4.88
C ILE A 345 12.03 1.73 -3.72
N ASN A 346 12.50 2.94 -3.51
CA ASN A 346 13.36 3.28 -2.39
C ASN A 346 12.63 4.28 -1.48
N VAL A 347 12.56 3.94 -0.20
CA VAL A 347 12.18 4.87 0.88
C VAL A 347 13.45 5.24 1.61
N THR A 348 13.71 6.51 1.78
CA THR A 348 14.94 7.01 2.44
C THR A 348 14.61 8.07 3.47
N ALA A 349 15.54 8.30 4.38
CA ALA A 349 15.40 9.28 5.46
C ALA A 349 14.10 9.11 6.25
N LEU A 350 13.69 7.86 6.50
CA LEU A 350 12.52 7.56 7.34
C LEU A 350 12.85 7.93 8.78
N ASN A 351 12.12 8.90 9.30
CA ASN A 351 12.12 9.23 10.71
C ASN A 351 10.70 9.01 11.22
N ALA A 352 10.57 8.28 12.32
CA ALA A 352 9.28 8.01 12.94
C ALA A 352 9.40 8.08 14.46
N THR A 353 8.38 8.61 15.10
CA THR A 353 8.27 8.67 16.56
C THR A 353 6.86 8.29 16.97
N VAL A 354 6.75 7.38 17.91
CA VAL A 354 5.48 7.04 18.56
C VAL A 354 5.67 7.27 20.05
N THR A 355 4.75 7.99 20.68
CA THR A 355 4.82 8.31 22.11
C THR A 355 3.54 7.92 22.83
N GLY A 356 3.68 7.47 24.07
CA GLY A 356 2.55 7.18 24.94
C GLY A 356 1.77 5.91 24.61
N LEU A 357 2.44 4.89 24.05
CA LEU A 357 1.83 3.58 23.80
C LEU A 357 1.53 2.84 25.10
N THR A 358 0.30 2.36 25.28
CA THR A 358 -0.09 1.56 26.44
C THR A 358 -1.36 0.76 26.14
N ASN A 359 -1.57 -0.34 26.87
CA ASN A 359 -2.82 -1.07 26.86
C ASN A 359 -3.76 -0.72 28.04
N ALA A 360 -3.42 0.31 28.83
CA ALA A 360 -4.28 0.74 29.92
C ALA A 360 -5.64 1.25 29.39
N ALA A 361 -6.71 0.84 30.05
CA ALA A 361 -8.06 1.30 29.72
C ALA A 361 -8.16 2.83 29.92
N ASN A 362 -8.85 3.51 29.00
CA ASN A 362 -9.08 4.97 29.02
C ASN A 362 -7.81 5.83 29.00
N ALA A 363 -6.69 5.28 28.53
CA ALA A 363 -5.46 6.06 28.33
C ALA A 363 -5.65 7.10 27.23
N LYS A 364 -4.88 8.18 27.32
CA LYS A 364 -4.79 9.14 26.20
C LYS A 364 -4.28 8.43 24.96
N PRO A 365 -4.75 8.79 23.76
CA PRO A 365 -4.23 8.23 22.51
C PRO A 365 -2.72 8.42 22.40
N ALA A 366 -2.01 7.38 21.96
CA ALA A 366 -0.61 7.48 21.59
C ALA A 366 -0.48 8.38 20.35
N LYS A 367 0.59 9.17 20.30
CA LYS A 367 0.88 10.02 19.15
C LYS A 367 1.93 9.37 18.27
N ALA A 368 1.66 9.27 16.99
CA ALA A 368 2.57 8.77 15.99
C ALA A 368 2.86 9.84 14.94
N GLU A 369 4.14 10.08 14.68
CA GLU A 369 4.59 10.97 13.62
C GLU A 369 5.64 10.24 12.78
N ALA A 370 5.57 10.37 11.46
CA ALA A 370 6.56 9.81 10.56
C ALA A 370 6.78 10.72 9.35
N GLY A 371 8.01 10.73 8.85
CA GLY A 371 8.39 11.42 7.62
C GLY A 371 9.41 10.60 6.85
N ALA A 372 9.29 10.60 5.51
CA ALA A 372 10.20 9.88 4.63
C ALA A 372 10.28 10.53 3.24
N LYS A 373 11.36 10.23 2.52
CA LYS A 373 11.48 10.51 1.09
C LYS A 373 11.13 9.25 0.30
N VAL A 374 10.16 9.36 -0.60
CA VAL A 374 9.73 8.26 -1.48
C VAL A 374 9.31 8.82 -2.83
N PHE A 375 9.53 8.08 -3.92
CA PHE A 375 9.19 8.52 -5.28
C PHE A 375 9.70 9.92 -5.64
N GLY A 376 10.86 10.33 -5.13
CA GLY A 376 11.43 11.66 -5.37
C GLY A 376 10.75 12.81 -4.62
N GLY A 377 9.71 12.55 -3.85
CA GLY A 377 8.98 13.53 -3.04
C GLY A 377 9.06 13.23 -1.55
N MET A 378 8.26 13.97 -0.78
CA MET A 378 8.16 13.84 0.68
C MET A 378 6.82 13.24 1.09
N LEU A 379 6.87 12.36 2.09
CA LEU A 379 5.70 11.79 2.75
C LEU A 379 5.77 12.12 4.25
N SER A 380 4.67 12.53 4.84
CA SER A 380 4.55 12.71 6.30
C SER A 380 3.22 12.17 6.80
N LEU A 381 3.25 11.53 7.95
CA LEU A 381 2.11 10.97 8.68
C LEU A 381 2.10 11.55 10.09
N ALA A 382 0.93 11.97 10.55
CA ALA A 382 0.66 12.25 11.95
C ALA A 382 -0.62 11.49 12.34
N ALA A 383 -0.61 10.79 13.48
CA ALA A 383 -1.76 10.01 13.92
C ALA A 383 -1.88 9.97 15.44
N ASP A 384 -3.12 9.96 15.91
CA ASP A 384 -3.48 9.59 17.27
C ASP A 384 -4.03 8.16 17.25
N VAL A 385 -3.47 7.28 18.09
CA VAL A 385 -3.76 5.85 18.10
C VAL A 385 -4.15 5.40 19.50
N THR A 386 -5.35 4.86 19.63
CA THR A 386 -5.79 4.14 20.84
C THR A 386 -5.74 2.64 20.52
N PRO A 387 -4.90 1.84 21.20
CA PRO A 387 -4.72 0.43 20.86
C PRO A 387 -5.94 -0.46 21.17
N ALA A 388 -6.67 -0.18 22.25
CA ALA A 388 -7.78 -1.02 22.70
C ALA A 388 -8.94 -0.20 23.29
N PRO A 389 -10.13 -0.12 22.64
CA PRO A 389 -10.37 -0.60 21.27
C PRO A 389 -9.59 0.19 20.23
N LEU A 390 -9.24 -0.42 19.12
CA LEU A 390 -8.44 0.26 18.08
C LEU A 390 -9.22 1.44 17.49
N VAL A 391 -8.70 2.64 17.74
CA VAL A 391 -9.14 3.90 17.12
C VAL A 391 -7.91 4.64 16.61
N VAL A 392 -7.95 5.02 15.34
CA VAL A 392 -6.85 5.76 14.69
C VAL A 392 -7.41 7.02 14.05
N ASN A 393 -6.85 8.18 14.36
CA ASN A 393 -7.09 9.43 13.65
C ASN A 393 -5.78 9.85 12.98
N ALA A 394 -5.71 9.81 11.66
CA ALA A 394 -4.50 10.04 10.92
C ALA A 394 -4.61 11.18 9.92
N THR A 395 -3.52 11.89 9.71
CA THR A 395 -3.33 12.85 8.62
C THR A 395 -2.10 12.42 7.83
N LEU A 396 -2.30 12.10 6.56
CA LEU A 396 -1.25 11.76 5.60
C LEU A 396 -1.06 12.91 4.63
N LYS A 397 0.16 13.43 4.52
CA LYS A 397 0.53 14.44 3.53
C LYS A 397 1.64 13.89 2.66
N ALA A 398 1.50 14.11 1.36
CA ALA A 398 2.57 13.84 0.41
C ALA A 398 2.71 15.01 -0.56
N SER A 399 3.92 15.30 -0.98
CA SER A 399 4.21 16.36 -1.94
C SER A 399 5.29 15.94 -2.94
N GLY A 400 5.02 16.20 -4.22
CA GLY A 400 5.97 16.02 -5.30
C GLY A 400 6.35 14.58 -5.61
N LEU A 401 5.48 13.59 -5.26
CA LEU A 401 5.72 12.18 -5.57
C LEU A 401 5.71 11.96 -7.08
N GLN A 402 6.81 11.51 -7.67
CA GLN A 402 6.95 11.34 -9.12
C GLN A 402 6.27 10.05 -9.59
N ALA A 403 5.15 10.17 -10.32
CA ALA A 403 4.40 9.04 -10.86
C ALA A 403 5.24 8.14 -11.78
N ALA A 404 6.25 8.70 -12.46
CA ALA A 404 7.17 7.96 -13.30
C ALA A 404 7.93 6.84 -12.55
N GLN A 405 8.12 6.95 -11.25
CA GLN A 405 8.75 5.90 -10.45
C GLN A 405 7.83 4.69 -10.21
N LEU A 406 6.53 4.84 -10.50
CA LEU A 406 5.54 3.76 -10.52
C LEU A 406 5.27 3.22 -11.94
N ALA A 407 6.10 3.58 -12.93
CA ALA A 407 5.86 3.29 -14.35
C ALA A 407 5.59 1.79 -14.62
N SER A 408 6.30 0.87 -13.94
CA SER A 408 6.10 -0.57 -14.10
C SER A 408 4.68 -0.99 -13.71
N TYR A 409 4.16 -0.49 -12.60
CA TYR A 409 2.79 -0.78 -12.14
C TYR A 409 1.74 -0.14 -13.05
N ILE A 410 1.94 1.13 -13.42
CA ILE A 410 1.03 1.88 -14.30
C ILE A 410 0.95 1.19 -15.66
N ARG A 411 2.09 0.84 -16.26
CA ARG A 411 2.14 0.16 -17.57
C ARG A 411 1.50 -1.23 -17.51
N ASN A 412 1.75 -1.99 -16.44
CA ASN A 412 1.17 -3.32 -16.28
C ASN A 412 -0.36 -3.27 -16.09
N ALA A 413 -0.87 -2.23 -15.41
CA ALA A 413 -2.29 -2.03 -15.17
C ALA A 413 -3.05 -1.43 -16.36
N THR A 414 -2.43 -0.51 -17.11
CA THR A 414 -3.11 0.34 -18.10
C THR A 414 -2.59 0.14 -19.53
N GLY A 415 -1.39 -0.39 -19.72
CA GLY A 415 -0.69 -0.45 -21.01
C GLY A 415 -0.02 0.86 -21.43
N PHE A 416 -0.07 1.90 -20.59
CA PHE A 416 0.45 3.23 -20.88
C PHE A 416 1.54 3.62 -19.88
N ASP A 417 2.42 4.54 -20.30
CA ASP A 417 3.34 5.23 -19.41
C ASP A 417 2.69 6.51 -18.90
N ALA A 418 2.84 6.76 -17.59
CA ALA A 418 2.39 8.02 -17.00
C ALA A 418 3.51 8.69 -16.21
N SER A 419 3.52 10.01 -16.25
CA SER A 419 4.42 10.86 -15.47
C SER A 419 3.65 12.07 -14.93
N GLY A 420 4.23 12.74 -13.95
CA GLY A 420 3.66 13.87 -13.23
C GLY A 420 4.00 13.81 -11.76
N ALA A 421 3.75 14.89 -11.03
CA ALA A 421 4.00 14.99 -9.60
C ALA A 421 2.68 14.92 -8.82
N VAL A 422 2.56 13.93 -7.94
CA VAL A 422 1.38 13.71 -7.09
C VAL A 422 1.59 14.40 -5.75
N SER A 423 0.59 15.13 -5.30
CA SER A 423 0.50 15.66 -3.94
C SER A 423 -0.84 15.28 -3.33
N LEU A 424 -0.85 14.96 -2.04
CA LEU A 424 -2.07 14.61 -1.32
C LEU A 424 -2.03 15.14 0.12
N ASN A 425 -3.22 15.40 0.66
CA ASN A 425 -3.43 15.69 2.06
C ASN A 425 -4.74 15.03 2.47
N VAL A 426 -4.65 13.94 3.20
CA VAL A 426 -5.78 13.08 3.55
C VAL A 426 -5.87 12.96 5.06
N LYS A 427 -7.06 13.17 5.58
CA LYS A 427 -7.43 12.87 6.97
C LYS A 427 -8.30 11.63 6.96
N ALA A 428 -8.00 10.69 7.83
CA ALA A 428 -8.77 9.46 7.97
C ALA A 428 -8.95 9.11 9.45
N ALA A 429 -10.12 8.60 9.79
CA ALA A 429 -10.39 8.03 11.09
C ALA A 429 -10.88 6.59 10.92
N VAL A 430 -10.29 5.68 11.69
CA VAL A 430 -10.64 4.25 11.73
C VAL A 430 -11.17 3.93 13.11
N LYS A 431 -12.35 3.32 13.19
CA LYS A 431 -12.95 2.84 14.44
C LYS A 431 -13.53 1.44 14.19
N GLY A 432 -12.83 0.43 14.69
CA GLY A 432 -13.13 -0.97 14.33
C GLY A 432 -12.98 -1.18 12.82
N SER A 433 -14.04 -1.64 12.13
CA SER A 433 -14.07 -1.80 10.67
C SER A 433 -14.53 -0.54 9.92
N ALA A 434 -15.03 0.48 10.61
CA ALA A 434 -15.51 1.70 9.99
C ALA A 434 -14.37 2.66 9.69
N VAL A 435 -14.36 3.20 8.47
CA VAL A 435 -13.39 4.20 8.00
C VAL A 435 -14.15 5.46 7.57
N THR A 436 -13.75 6.60 8.11
CA THR A 436 -14.18 7.91 7.62
C THR A 436 -12.98 8.70 7.14
N GLY A 437 -13.17 9.54 6.14
CA GLY A 437 -12.06 10.31 5.60
C GLY A 437 -12.46 11.52 4.79
N SER A 438 -11.52 12.43 4.60
CA SER A 438 -11.63 13.62 3.74
C SER A 438 -10.24 14.01 3.26
N GLY A 439 -10.13 14.83 2.23
CA GLY A 439 -8.83 15.30 1.82
C GLY A 439 -8.78 15.85 0.40
N THR A 440 -7.57 16.13 -0.02
CA THR A 440 -7.25 16.62 -1.37
C THR A 440 -6.18 15.76 -2.00
N ALA A 441 -6.32 15.49 -3.28
CA ALA A 441 -5.27 14.91 -4.12
C ALA A 441 -5.11 15.76 -5.38
N SER A 442 -3.87 15.97 -5.80
CA SER A 442 -3.56 16.68 -7.05
C SER A 442 -2.42 16.00 -7.79
N LEU A 443 -2.51 16.03 -9.10
CA LEU A 443 -1.49 15.57 -10.02
C LEU A 443 -1.14 16.74 -10.94
N THR A 444 0.10 17.18 -10.92
CA THR A 444 0.60 18.27 -11.76
C THR A 444 1.51 17.76 -12.87
N ASN A 445 1.49 18.44 -14.02
CA ASN A 445 2.28 18.08 -15.19
C ASN A 445 2.06 16.63 -15.64
N LEU A 446 0.81 16.19 -15.62
CA LEU A 446 0.41 14.86 -16.09
C LEU A 446 0.80 14.69 -17.57
N GLN A 447 1.44 13.59 -17.89
CA GLN A 447 1.60 13.09 -19.25
C GLN A 447 1.32 11.60 -19.29
N VAL A 448 0.44 11.19 -20.19
CA VAL A 448 0.17 9.77 -20.50
C VAL A 448 0.69 9.52 -21.92
N LYS A 449 1.53 8.52 -22.08
CA LYS A 449 2.21 8.21 -23.33
C LYS A 449 2.01 6.75 -23.74
N GLN A 450 2.02 6.52 -25.04
CA GLN A 450 2.17 5.20 -25.64
C GLN A 450 3.41 5.26 -26.55
N GLY A 451 4.49 4.63 -26.12
CA GLY A 451 5.79 4.78 -26.77
C GLY A 451 6.26 6.24 -26.80
N LYS A 452 6.47 6.81 -27.99
CA LYS A 452 6.89 8.21 -28.16
C LYS A 452 5.73 9.21 -28.21
N SER A 453 4.48 8.73 -28.37
CA SER A 453 3.30 9.58 -28.55
C SER A 453 2.67 9.98 -27.23
N THR A 454 2.47 11.28 -27.00
CA THR A 454 1.69 11.79 -25.88
C THR A 454 0.20 11.70 -26.24
N LEU A 455 -0.55 10.91 -25.49
CA LEU A 455 -1.98 10.70 -25.64
C LEU A 455 -2.78 11.77 -24.88
N VAL A 456 -2.40 11.97 -23.61
CA VAL A 456 -3.04 12.92 -22.71
C VAL A 456 -1.97 13.68 -21.95
N SER A 457 -2.15 14.98 -21.84
CA SER A 457 -1.39 15.82 -20.91
C SER A 457 -2.34 16.76 -20.16
N ALA A 458 -1.98 17.16 -18.95
CA ALA A 458 -2.71 18.18 -18.21
C ALA A 458 -1.75 18.93 -17.28
N ARG A 459 -1.97 20.24 -17.11
CA ARG A 459 -1.22 21.00 -16.10
C ARG A 459 -1.57 20.57 -14.72
N THR A 460 -2.86 20.43 -14.42
CA THR A 460 -3.35 20.02 -13.11
C THR A 460 -4.60 19.15 -13.24
N ALA A 461 -4.61 18.03 -12.53
CA ALA A 461 -5.81 17.28 -12.22
C ALA A 461 -5.92 17.18 -10.70
N SER A 462 -7.06 17.55 -10.12
CA SER A 462 -7.23 17.53 -8.67
C SER A 462 -8.62 17.06 -8.26
N VAL A 463 -8.67 16.45 -7.06
CA VAL A 463 -9.91 16.01 -6.42
C VAL A 463 -9.90 16.50 -4.97
N LYS A 464 -11.00 17.07 -4.53
CA LYS A 464 -11.24 17.37 -3.13
C LYS A 464 -12.39 16.49 -2.63
N LEU A 465 -12.02 15.53 -1.80
CA LEU A 465 -12.94 14.64 -1.12
C LEU A 465 -13.46 15.34 0.14
N GLY A 466 -14.75 15.66 0.18
CA GLY A 466 -15.39 16.27 1.34
C GLY A 466 -15.59 15.26 2.45
N SER A 467 -16.11 14.07 2.12
CA SER A 467 -16.26 12.97 3.08
C SER A 467 -16.33 11.60 2.40
N LEU A 468 -15.78 10.62 3.10
CA LEU A 468 -15.94 9.18 2.87
C LEU A 468 -16.45 8.58 4.18
N ASP A 469 -17.47 7.73 4.13
CA ASP A 469 -17.96 6.97 5.30
C ASP A 469 -18.30 5.54 4.83
N THR A 470 -17.47 4.58 5.22
CA THR A 470 -17.64 3.17 4.79
C THR A 470 -18.82 2.50 5.52
N ALA A 471 -19.16 2.93 6.73
CA ALA A 471 -20.29 2.37 7.47
C ALA A 471 -21.64 2.81 6.86
N LYS A 472 -21.69 4.06 6.36
CA LYS A 472 -22.86 4.59 5.65
C LYS A 472 -22.83 4.31 4.15
N GLN A 473 -21.73 3.75 3.64
CA GLN A 473 -21.49 3.53 2.21
C GLN A 473 -21.70 4.83 1.40
N SER A 474 -21.11 5.93 1.86
CA SER A 474 -21.29 7.25 1.26
C SER A 474 -19.98 7.93 0.91
N VAL A 475 -19.94 8.60 -0.26
CA VAL A 475 -18.82 9.39 -0.75
C VAL A 475 -19.32 10.75 -1.23
N ASN A 476 -18.80 11.83 -0.65
CA ASN A 476 -19.07 13.19 -1.10
C ASN A 476 -17.78 13.82 -1.63
N VAL A 477 -17.76 14.18 -2.88
CA VAL A 477 -16.68 14.90 -3.55
C VAL A 477 -17.08 16.37 -3.68
N ASP A 478 -16.30 17.26 -3.07
CA ASP A 478 -16.55 18.71 -3.14
C ASP A 478 -16.21 19.25 -4.54
N SER A 479 -15.07 18.83 -5.09
CA SER A 479 -14.67 19.28 -6.42
C SER A 479 -13.75 18.30 -7.13
N ILE A 480 -13.89 18.23 -8.45
CA ILE A 480 -12.98 17.64 -9.40
C ILE A 480 -12.55 18.74 -10.36
N LEU A 481 -11.26 18.91 -10.61
CA LEU A 481 -10.72 19.87 -11.55
C LEU A 481 -9.76 19.21 -12.52
N LEU A 482 -9.94 19.45 -13.82
CA LEU A 482 -9.00 19.15 -14.87
C LEU A 482 -8.66 20.45 -15.59
N ASP A 483 -7.43 20.93 -15.46
CA ASP A 483 -6.99 22.19 -16.01
C ASP A 483 -5.92 22.02 -17.09
N THR A 484 -6.11 22.72 -18.21
CA THR A 484 -5.20 22.76 -19.36
C THR A 484 -4.86 21.33 -19.86
N ALA A 485 -5.91 20.51 -20.01
CA ALA A 485 -5.77 19.17 -20.55
C ALA A 485 -5.70 19.20 -22.08
N VAL A 486 -4.81 18.40 -22.65
CA VAL A 486 -4.73 18.14 -24.09
C VAL A 486 -4.90 16.65 -24.30
N VAL A 487 -5.90 16.27 -25.08
CA VAL A 487 -6.16 14.88 -25.47
C VAL A 487 -5.89 14.74 -26.97
N ASN A 488 -5.02 13.80 -27.36
CA ASN A 488 -4.67 13.49 -28.75
C ASN A 488 -5.26 12.12 -29.12
N ALA A 489 -6.44 12.12 -29.67
CA ALA A 489 -7.16 10.94 -30.13
C ALA A 489 -6.83 10.66 -31.60
N VAL A 490 -6.31 9.47 -31.89
CA VAL A 490 -6.02 9.03 -33.25
C VAL A 490 -6.75 7.73 -33.52
N MET A 491 -7.66 7.77 -34.50
CA MET A 491 -8.30 6.58 -35.05
C MET A 491 -7.43 6.02 -36.16
N THR A 492 -7.18 4.73 -36.13
CA THR A 492 -6.45 3.98 -37.16
C THR A 492 -7.28 2.76 -37.56
N SER A 493 -6.86 2.02 -38.59
CA SER A 493 -7.46 0.73 -38.95
C SER A 493 -7.43 -0.30 -37.80
N ALA A 494 -6.51 -0.13 -36.83
CA ALA A 494 -6.41 -0.99 -35.64
C ALA A 494 -7.30 -0.51 -34.48
N GLY A 495 -7.95 0.64 -34.58
CA GLY A 495 -8.82 1.24 -33.56
C GLY A 495 -8.27 2.55 -32.98
N LEU A 496 -8.88 3.03 -31.91
CA LEU A 496 -8.56 4.28 -31.23
C LEU A 496 -7.34 4.09 -30.31
N ASN A 497 -6.34 4.98 -30.46
CA ASN A 497 -5.10 4.93 -29.67
C ASN A 497 -5.27 5.14 -28.15
N LEU A 498 -6.41 5.66 -27.70
CA LEU A 498 -6.75 5.83 -26.30
C LEU A 498 -7.22 4.54 -25.61
N MET A 499 -7.42 3.47 -26.37
CA MET A 499 -7.80 2.18 -25.81
C MET A 499 -6.57 1.30 -25.58
N PRO A 500 -6.49 0.58 -24.43
CA PRO A 500 -5.41 -0.37 -24.19
C PRO A 500 -5.41 -1.45 -25.28
N SER A 501 -4.23 -1.88 -25.71
CA SER A 501 -4.08 -2.97 -26.69
C SER A 501 -4.77 -4.23 -26.19
N LYS A 502 -5.40 -5.01 -27.09
CA LYS A 502 -6.17 -6.23 -26.77
C LYS A 502 -5.43 -7.25 -25.89
N ALA A 503 -4.10 -7.22 -25.84
CA ALA A 503 -3.28 -8.08 -24.97
C ALA A 503 -3.47 -7.80 -23.46
N GLY A 504 -3.84 -6.57 -23.07
CA GLY A 504 -4.14 -6.22 -21.67
C GLY A 504 -5.58 -6.56 -21.24
N ALA A 505 -6.51 -6.57 -22.19
CA ALA A 505 -7.92 -6.86 -21.92
C ALA A 505 -8.18 -8.36 -21.66
N ALA A 506 -7.45 -9.25 -22.33
CA ALA A 506 -7.60 -10.70 -22.17
C ALA A 506 -7.17 -11.19 -20.77
N LYS A 507 -6.17 -10.57 -20.13
CA LYS A 507 -5.78 -10.91 -18.75
C LYS A 507 -6.80 -10.45 -17.71
N LYS A 508 -7.52 -9.35 -17.93
CA LYS A 508 -8.59 -8.89 -17.03
C LYS A 508 -9.86 -9.73 -17.11
N ALA A 509 -10.17 -10.29 -18.29
CA ALA A 509 -11.32 -11.18 -18.44
C ALA A 509 -11.10 -12.50 -17.68
N ALA A 510 -9.91 -13.11 -17.81
CA ALA A 510 -9.57 -14.35 -17.10
C ALA A 510 -9.50 -14.21 -15.57
N GLN A 511 -9.17 -13.01 -15.06
CA GLN A 511 -9.11 -12.74 -13.62
C GLN A 511 -10.49 -12.42 -13.04
N LYS A 512 -11.40 -11.82 -13.83
CA LYS A 512 -12.79 -11.57 -13.43
C LYS A 512 -13.63 -12.85 -13.28
N ASP A 513 -13.32 -13.86 -14.07
CA ASP A 513 -14.01 -15.17 -13.98
C ASP A 513 -13.53 -16.02 -12.80
N ALA A 514 -12.33 -15.74 -12.24
CA ALA A 514 -11.82 -16.38 -11.03
C ALA A 514 -12.40 -15.76 -9.75
N ASP A 515 -12.64 -14.44 -9.75
CA ASP A 515 -13.18 -13.69 -8.59
C ASP A 515 -14.73 -13.74 -8.51
N ALA A 516 -15.42 -14.20 -9.56
CA ALA A 516 -16.89 -14.24 -9.62
C ALA A 516 -17.53 -15.41 -8.86
N LYS A 517 -16.74 -16.24 -8.16
CA LYS A 517 -17.27 -17.38 -7.37
C LYS A 517 -17.45 -17.12 -5.89
N THR A 518 -17.19 -15.90 -5.40
CA THR A 518 -17.60 -15.50 -4.07
C THR A 518 -18.94 -14.78 -4.17
N THR A 519 -20.00 -15.46 -3.81
CA THR A 519 -21.35 -14.94 -3.58
C THR A 519 -21.29 -13.94 -2.43
N GLU A 520 -20.94 -12.69 -2.70
CA GLU A 520 -21.18 -11.58 -1.76
C GLU A 520 -22.69 -11.31 -1.70
N LYS A 521 -23.24 -11.36 -0.49
CA LYS A 521 -24.54 -10.79 -0.19
C LYS A 521 -24.53 -9.34 -0.70
N ALA A 522 -25.42 -9.01 -1.61
CA ALA A 522 -25.57 -7.68 -2.17
C ALA A 522 -25.78 -6.66 -1.02
N GLY A 523 -24.72 -5.97 -0.66
CA GLY A 523 -24.77 -4.84 0.28
C GLY A 523 -25.57 -3.69 -0.32
N LYS A 524 -26.02 -2.74 0.51
CA LYS A 524 -26.68 -1.52 0.03
C LYS A 524 -25.76 -0.83 -0.99
N PRO A 525 -26.30 -0.28 -2.11
CA PRO A 525 -25.47 0.43 -3.09
C PRO A 525 -24.84 1.68 -2.48
N TRP A 526 -23.60 1.99 -2.86
CA TRP A 526 -22.90 3.19 -2.45
C TRP A 526 -23.62 4.44 -2.94
N GLN A 527 -23.85 5.36 -2.03
CA GLN A 527 -24.37 6.70 -2.35
C GLN A 527 -23.19 7.65 -2.57
N TRP A 528 -23.23 8.39 -3.67
CA TRP A 528 -22.18 9.36 -3.95
C TRP A 528 -22.74 10.67 -4.48
N LYS A 529 -22.03 11.76 -4.19
CA LYS A 529 -22.34 13.10 -4.67
C LYS A 529 -21.04 13.81 -5.08
N VAL A 530 -21.07 14.49 -6.22
CA VAL A 530 -20.02 15.40 -6.69
C VAL A 530 -20.62 16.81 -6.76
N ALA A 531 -20.16 17.73 -5.90
CA ALA A 531 -20.69 19.07 -5.84
C ALA A 531 -20.29 19.88 -7.08
N SER A 532 -19.05 19.78 -7.54
CA SER A 532 -18.61 20.32 -8.84
C SER A 532 -17.57 19.42 -9.53
N ALA A 533 -17.65 19.35 -10.87
CA ALA A 533 -16.62 18.78 -11.72
C ALA A 533 -16.34 19.77 -12.86
N ASP A 534 -15.13 20.29 -12.91
CA ASP A 534 -14.75 21.37 -13.82
C ASP A 534 -13.60 20.94 -14.75
N VAL A 535 -13.75 21.23 -16.02
CA VAL A 535 -12.69 21.18 -17.04
C VAL A 535 -12.42 22.61 -17.49
N LYS A 536 -11.16 23.04 -17.47
CA LYS A 536 -10.77 24.41 -17.81
C LYS A 536 -9.69 24.44 -18.88
N ASN A 537 -9.78 25.39 -19.82
CA ASN A 537 -8.76 25.72 -20.81
C ASN A 537 -8.20 24.48 -21.56
N SER A 538 -9.05 23.51 -21.83
CA SER A 538 -8.63 22.20 -22.35
C SER A 538 -8.77 22.13 -23.87
N ARG A 539 -8.11 21.15 -24.49
CA ARG A 539 -8.09 20.92 -25.93
C ARG A 539 -8.26 19.45 -26.25
N PHE A 540 -9.05 19.16 -27.26
CA PHE A 540 -9.22 17.85 -27.83
C PHE A 540 -8.81 17.86 -29.31
N ASN A 541 -7.81 17.09 -29.68
CA ASN A 541 -7.35 16.88 -31.04
C ASN A 541 -7.77 15.48 -31.48
N PHE A 542 -8.59 15.41 -32.49
CA PHE A 542 -9.00 14.15 -33.12
C PHE A 542 -8.42 14.07 -34.54
N ARG A 543 -7.85 12.93 -34.89
CA ARG A 543 -7.41 12.59 -36.24
C ARG A 543 -7.86 11.17 -36.58
N ASP A 544 -8.52 11.02 -37.71
CA ASP A 544 -8.82 9.72 -38.28
C ASP A 544 -7.94 9.45 -39.49
N THR A 545 -7.08 8.47 -39.40
CA THR A 545 -6.19 8.01 -40.47
C THR A 545 -6.70 6.74 -41.16
N SER A 546 -7.83 6.18 -40.70
CA SER A 546 -8.47 5.03 -41.32
C SER A 546 -9.26 5.40 -42.60
N VAL A 547 -9.57 6.70 -42.76
CA VAL A 547 -10.30 7.27 -43.91
C VAL A 547 -9.43 8.09 -44.79
N LYS A 548 -9.83 8.30 -46.04
CA LYS A 548 -9.12 9.16 -47.02
C LYS A 548 -10.08 10.20 -47.63
N PRO A 549 -9.70 11.51 -47.63
CA PRO A 549 -8.54 12.07 -46.95
C PRO A 549 -8.62 11.91 -45.45
N ASN A 550 -7.50 11.98 -44.71
CA ASN A 550 -7.51 11.91 -43.24
C ASN A 550 -8.43 13.00 -42.69
N ALA A 551 -9.34 12.64 -41.82
CA ALA A 551 -10.20 13.57 -41.11
C ALA A 551 -9.47 14.11 -39.87
N ALA A 552 -9.59 15.41 -39.61
CA ALA A 552 -9.03 16.00 -38.39
C ALA A 552 -9.96 17.12 -37.89
N ILE A 553 -10.14 17.17 -36.56
CA ILE A 553 -10.88 18.23 -35.87
C ILE A 553 -10.17 18.56 -34.56
N THR A 554 -10.08 19.84 -34.28
CA THR A 554 -9.59 20.37 -33.02
C THR A 554 -10.72 21.13 -32.32
N VAL A 555 -10.95 20.79 -31.04
CA VAL A 555 -11.80 21.55 -30.14
C VAL A 555 -10.88 22.18 -29.10
N SER A 556 -10.85 23.50 -29.01
CA SER A 556 -9.99 24.27 -28.12
C SER A 556 -10.79 25.02 -27.08
N ASP A 557 -10.09 25.60 -26.11
CA ASP A 557 -10.67 26.45 -25.08
C ASP A 557 -11.90 25.82 -24.39
N ILE A 558 -11.82 24.48 -24.20
CA ILE A 558 -12.89 23.71 -23.58
C ILE A 558 -12.97 24.10 -22.10
N ASN A 559 -14.09 24.69 -21.74
CA ASN A 559 -14.47 24.97 -20.38
C ASN A 559 -15.80 24.29 -20.14
N ALA A 560 -15.83 23.33 -19.19
CA ALA A 560 -17.05 22.59 -18.85
C ALA A 560 -17.19 22.49 -17.33
N SER A 561 -18.40 22.55 -16.85
CA SER A 561 -18.74 22.43 -15.44
C SER A 561 -19.99 21.58 -15.27
N VAL A 562 -19.92 20.60 -14.37
CA VAL A 562 -21.07 19.82 -13.92
C VAL A 562 -21.21 20.05 -12.43
N LYS A 563 -22.40 20.46 -11.97
CA LYS A 563 -22.69 20.72 -10.56
C LYS A 563 -23.76 19.80 -10.04
N ASN A 564 -23.64 19.40 -8.76
CA ASN A 564 -24.61 18.60 -8.03
C ASN A 564 -24.86 17.20 -8.66
N LEU A 565 -23.85 16.59 -9.29
CA LEU A 565 -23.97 15.23 -9.81
C LEU A 565 -24.11 14.23 -8.65
N SER A 566 -25.09 13.33 -8.71
CA SER A 566 -25.40 12.42 -7.60
C SER A 566 -25.94 11.08 -8.10
N SER A 567 -25.72 10.03 -7.29
CA SER A 567 -26.34 8.71 -7.50
C SER A 567 -27.79 8.64 -7.03
N ALA A 568 -28.31 9.68 -6.38
CA ALA A 568 -29.69 9.68 -5.90
C ALA A 568 -30.68 9.73 -7.08
N GLU A 569 -31.76 8.97 -6.97
CA GLU A 569 -32.82 8.92 -7.98
C GLU A 569 -33.47 10.31 -8.19
N GLY A 570 -33.66 10.70 -9.43
CA GLY A 570 -34.24 11.97 -9.82
C GLY A 570 -33.37 13.21 -9.56
N ALA A 571 -32.12 13.01 -9.04
CA ALA A 571 -31.24 14.14 -8.75
C ALA A 571 -30.73 14.79 -10.04
N ALA A 572 -31.09 16.05 -10.24
CA ALA A 572 -30.69 16.85 -11.40
C ALA A 572 -29.32 17.49 -11.16
N ALA A 573 -28.37 17.24 -12.07
CA ALA A 573 -27.11 17.94 -12.15
C ALA A 573 -27.19 19.04 -13.22
N THR A 574 -26.56 20.18 -12.94
CA THR A 574 -26.43 21.27 -13.93
C THR A 574 -25.19 21.10 -14.75
N VAL A 575 -25.31 21.17 -16.06
CA VAL A 575 -24.20 21.08 -17.01
C VAL A 575 -24.03 22.41 -17.74
N LYS A 576 -22.80 22.90 -17.84
CA LYS A 576 -22.44 24.08 -18.62
C LYS A 576 -21.14 23.84 -19.36
N MET A 577 -21.10 24.16 -20.65
CA MET A 577 -19.92 23.95 -21.50
C MET A 577 -19.75 25.08 -22.49
N SER A 578 -18.52 25.47 -22.74
CA SER A 578 -18.11 26.31 -23.87
C SER A 578 -16.81 25.78 -24.48
N ALA A 579 -16.69 25.91 -25.81
CA ALA A 579 -15.48 25.50 -26.53
C ALA A 579 -15.35 26.25 -27.85
N GLY A 580 -14.15 26.34 -28.38
CA GLY A 580 -13.84 26.79 -29.71
C GLY A 580 -13.63 25.62 -30.68
N THR A 581 -14.19 25.67 -31.87
CA THR A 581 -13.91 24.67 -32.91
C THR A 581 -14.10 25.31 -34.31
N ALA A 582 -13.30 24.90 -35.26
CA ALA A 582 -13.39 25.33 -36.65
C ALA A 582 -13.55 26.87 -36.83
N GLY A 583 -12.90 27.65 -35.97
CA GLY A 583 -12.96 29.12 -36.00
C GLY A 583 -14.22 29.75 -35.37
N GLY A 584 -15.17 28.96 -34.94
CA GLY A 584 -16.37 29.37 -34.20
C GLY A 584 -16.42 28.86 -32.79
N THR A 585 -17.60 28.98 -32.15
CA THR A 585 -17.84 28.61 -30.77
C THR A 585 -18.95 27.59 -30.65
N LEU A 586 -18.82 26.71 -29.65
CA LEU A 586 -19.84 25.78 -29.18
C LEU A 586 -20.18 26.12 -27.73
N ALA A 587 -21.46 26.24 -27.40
CA ALA A 587 -21.94 26.36 -26.03
C ALA A 587 -23.06 25.35 -25.75
N ALA A 588 -23.09 24.83 -24.54
CA ALA A 588 -24.14 23.96 -24.06
C ALA A 588 -24.43 24.26 -22.59
N ASP A 589 -25.72 24.31 -22.23
CA ASP A 589 -26.15 24.61 -20.85
C ASP A 589 -27.50 23.95 -20.57
N GLY A 590 -27.64 23.30 -19.38
CA GLY A 590 -28.86 22.59 -19.05
C GLY A 590 -28.73 21.66 -17.83
N THR A 591 -29.57 20.65 -17.82
CA THR A 591 -29.63 19.68 -16.71
C THR A 591 -29.55 18.23 -17.22
N VAL A 592 -28.98 17.36 -16.39
CA VAL A 592 -28.94 15.91 -16.61
C VAL A 592 -29.27 15.18 -15.32
N THR A 593 -29.94 14.02 -15.43
CA THR A 593 -30.10 13.08 -14.31
C THR A 593 -29.46 11.75 -14.68
N LEU A 594 -29.01 10.99 -13.70
CA LEU A 594 -28.37 9.69 -13.95
C LEU A 594 -29.33 8.52 -13.77
N SER A 595 -30.34 8.67 -12.91
CA SER A 595 -31.30 7.63 -12.61
C SER A 595 -32.71 8.23 -12.43
N PRO A 596 -33.67 8.02 -13.35
CA PRO A 596 -33.43 7.52 -14.71
C PRO A 596 -32.55 8.50 -15.51
N MET A 597 -31.81 7.97 -16.50
CA MET A 597 -30.94 8.82 -17.30
C MET A 597 -31.76 9.76 -18.20
N THR A 598 -31.70 11.07 -17.92
CA THR A 598 -32.37 12.10 -18.71
C THR A 598 -31.44 13.27 -18.95
N ALA A 599 -31.70 14.03 -20.01
CA ALA A 599 -30.98 15.27 -20.31
C ALA A 599 -31.90 16.30 -20.94
N ASP A 600 -31.66 17.54 -20.61
CA ASP A 600 -32.34 18.70 -21.17
C ASP A 600 -31.35 19.86 -21.28
N VAL A 601 -30.73 19.98 -22.47
CA VAL A 601 -29.54 20.81 -22.71
C VAL A 601 -29.75 21.74 -23.88
N SER A 602 -29.72 23.04 -23.67
CA SER A 602 -29.66 24.04 -24.72
C SER A 602 -28.27 23.99 -25.39
N THR A 603 -28.23 24.01 -26.71
CA THR A 603 -27.00 23.95 -27.52
C THR A 603 -26.94 25.15 -28.47
N THR A 604 -25.77 25.73 -28.61
CA THR A 604 -25.51 26.82 -29.55
C THR A 604 -24.18 26.60 -30.25
N LEU A 605 -24.19 26.64 -31.58
CA LEU A 605 -23.04 26.69 -32.44
C LEU A 605 -23.03 28.05 -33.13
N SER A 606 -21.93 28.78 -33.07
CA SER A 606 -21.84 30.11 -33.71
C SER A 606 -20.52 30.29 -34.46
N GLY A 607 -20.61 30.77 -35.67
CA GLY A 607 -19.45 31.11 -36.50
C GLY A 607 -18.61 29.92 -36.97
N ILE A 608 -19.17 28.71 -37.04
CA ILE A 608 -18.42 27.49 -37.42
C ILE A 608 -18.01 27.59 -38.89
N ASN A 609 -16.73 27.70 -39.19
CA ASN A 609 -16.17 27.78 -40.54
C ASN A 609 -16.15 26.38 -41.19
N MET A 610 -17.00 26.18 -42.18
CA MET A 610 -17.16 24.92 -42.87
C MET A 610 -15.90 24.47 -43.64
N LYS A 611 -15.07 25.41 -44.12
CA LYS A 611 -13.79 25.09 -44.76
C LYS A 611 -12.88 24.33 -43.81
N SER A 612 -12.85 24.70 -42.54
CA SER A 612 -12.06 24.01 -41.53
C SER A 612 -12.53 22.57 -41.25
N LEU A 613 -13.80 22.26 -41.54
CA LEU A 613 -14.41 20.93 -41.43
C LEU A 613 -14.36 20.13 -42.75
N SER A 614 -13.83 20.72 -43.83
CA SER A 614 -13.88 20.13 -45.18
C SER A 614 -13.25 18.74 -45.23
N SER A 615 -12.14 18.48 -44.51
CA SER A 615 -11.51 17.17 -44.46
C SER A 615 -12.42 16.12 -43.85
N VAL A 616 -13.12 16.49 -42.78
CA VAL A 616 -14.11 15.60 -42.07
C VAL A 616 -15.28 15.33 -43.02
N MET A 617 -15.85 16.38 -43.61
CA MET A 617 -16.97 16.25 -44.56
C MET A 617 -16.58 15.37 -45.76
N THR A 618 -15.39 15.56 -46.33
CA THR A 618 -14.93 14.74 -47.45
C THR A 618 -14.72 13.28 -47.08
N ALA A 619 -14.13 13.03 -45.90
CA ALA A 619 -13.85 11.68 -45.43
C ALA A 619 -15.13 10.87 -45.20
N TYR A 620 -16.14 11.47 -44.59
CA TYR A 620 -17.36 10.73 -44.13
C TYR A 620 -18.58 10.92 -45.05
N ALA A 621 -18.71 12.09 -45.69
CA ALA A 621 -19.85 12.39 -46.54
C ALA A 621 -19.51 12.47 -48.04
N GLY A 622 -18.25 12.38 -48.44
CA GLY A 622 -17.81 12.51 -49.85
C GLY A 622 -17.99 13.88 -50.42
N ILE A 623 -18.24 14.93 -49.59
CA ILE A 623 -18.38 16.34 -49.97
C ILE A 623 -17.42 17.18 -49.15
N GLY A 624 -16.88 18.22 -49.75
CA GLY A 624 -16.03 19.19 -49.07
C GLY A 624 -16.68 20.56 -48.98
N ALA A 625 -16.01 21.50 -48.31
CA ALA A 625 -16.42 22.89 -48.25
C ALA A 625 -15.23 23.82 -48.58
N GLN A 626 -15.43 24.74 -49.50
CA GLN A 626 -14.49 25.81 -49.80
C GLN A 626 -14.71 27.02 -48.88
N SER A 627 -15.96 27.29 -48.54
CA SER A 627 -16.40 28.37 -47.66
C SER A 627 -17.72 28.00 -47.02
N GLY A 628 -18.15 28.82 -46.04
CA GLY A 628 -19.43 28.74 -45.39
C GLY A 628 -19.31 28.92 -43.89
N THR A 629 -20.34 29.47 -43.28
CA THR A 629 -20.47 29.66 -41.83
C THR A 629 -21.74 28.97 -41.35
N LEU A 630 -21.59 28.04 -40.37
CA LEU A 630 -22.69 27.34 -39.77
C LEU A 630 -23.07 27.94 -38.42
N GLU A 631 -24.36 28.19 -38.24
CA GLU A 631 -25.00 28.60 -36.99
C GLU A 631 -26.05 27.56 -36.59
N SER A 632 -26.16 27.27 -35.31
CA SER A 632 -27.24 26.40 -34.82
C SER A 632 -27.61 26.78 -33.39
N LYS A 633 -28.90 26.81 -33.09
CA LYS A 633 -29.43 27.03 -31.75
C LYS A 633 -30.60 26.08 -31.51
N GLY A 634 -30.49 25.24 -30.49
CA GLY A 634 -31.52 24.26 -30.23
C GLY A 634 -31.41 23.66 -28.85
N ARG A 635 -32.26 22.69 -28.59
CA ARG A 635 -32.38 21.99 -27.33
C ARG A 635 -32.25 20.49 -27.56
N PHE A 636 -31.30 19.89 -26.90
CA PHE A 636 -31.09 18.45 -26.86
C PHE A 636 -31.83 17.87 -25.67
N GLY A 637 -32.63 16.85 -25.91
CA GLY A 637 -33.37 16.10 -24.89
C GLY A 637 -32.96 14.62 -24.94
N LEU A 638 -32.85 14.02 -23.77
CA LEU A 638 -32.76 12.57 -23.61
C LEU A 638 -33.81 12.14 -22.58
N ALA A 639 -34.65 11.21 -22.93
CA ALA A 639 -35.71 10.68 -22.06
C ALA A 639 -35.81 9.16 -22.20
N SER A 640 -36.32 8.50 -21.17
CA SER A 640 -36.67 7.09 -21.23
C SER A 640 -38.15 6.96 -21.63
N GLU A 641 -38.43 6.41 -22.79
CA GLU A 641 -39.76 6.11 -23.27
C GLU A 641 -39.91 4.57 -23.43
N LYS A 642 -40.86 3.95 -22.70
CA LYS A 642 -41.12 2.52 -22.74
C LYS A 642 -39.84 1.68 -22.61
N ASP A 643 -38.99 1.97 -21.60
CA ASP A 643 -37.70 1.32 -21.31
C ASP A 643 -36.62 1.48 -22.40
N LYS A 644 -36.84 2.31 -23.41
CA LYS A 644 -35.84 2.70 -24.40
C LYS A 644 -35.41 4.15 -24.22
N GLN A 645 -34.11 4.39 -24.41
CA GLN A 645 -33.58 5.76 -24.42
C GLN A 645 -33.90 6.44 -25.74
N VAL A 646 -34.63 7.55 -25.70
CA VAL A 646 -34.98 8.36 -26.86
C VAL A 646 -34.23 9.70 -26.76
N ALA A 647 -33.34 9.94 -27.71
CA ALA A 647 -32.70 11.24 -27.87
C ALA A 647 -33.52 12.12 -28.80
N SER A 648 -33.59 13.40 -28.50
CA SER A 648 -34.25 14.41 -29.31
C SER A 648 -33.39 15.66 -29.46
N TRP A 649 -33.52 16.36 -30.58
CA TRP A 649 -32.99 17.69 -30.75
C TRP A 649 -34.00 18.55 -31.47
N ALA A 650 -34.25 19.77 -30.97
CA ALA A 650 -35.18 20.70 -31.56
C ALA A 650 -34.58 22.12 -31.60
N GLY A 651 -34.61 22.77 -32.76
CA GLY A 651 -34.02 24.08 -32.92
C GLY A 651 -33.90 24.54 -34.38
N ASP A 652 -33.05 25.50 -34.58
CA ASP A 652 -32.77 26.10 -35.86
C ASP A 652 -31.32 25.87 -36.29
N ILE A 653 -31.12 25.67 -37.58
CA ILE A 653 -29.79 25.52 -38.20
C ILE A 653 -29.77 26.44 -39.40
N SER A 654 -28.70 27.23 -39.55
CA SER A 654 -28.48 28.05 -40.76
C SER A 654 -27.02 27.95 -41.23
N MET A 655 -26.83 28.03 -42.54
CA MET A 655 -25.54 27.95 -43.21
C MET A 655 -25.42 29.03 -44.27
N ALA A 656 -24.59 30.03 -43.98
CA ALA A 656 -24.41 31.18 -44.85
C ALA A 656 -23.19 31.04 -45.73
N LYS A 657 -23.26 31.62 -46.98
CA LYS A 657 -22.14 31.77 -47.94
C LYS A 657 -21.41 30.44 -48.21
N PHE A 658 -22.17 29.35 -48.34
CA PHE A 658 -21.60 28.01 -48.47
C PHE A 658 -21.23 27.70 -49.95
N ASN A 659 -20.04 27.13 -50.11
CA ASN A 659 -19.59 26.55 -51.38
C ASN A 659 -19.20 25.11 -51.14
N MET A 660 -20.08 24.21 -51.60
CA MET A 660 -19.91 22.74 -51.50
C MET A 660 -18.93 22.27 -52.58
N LEU A 661 -18.01 21.42 -52.21
CA LEU A 661 -17.07 20.75 -53.13
C LEU A 661 -17.48 19.29 -53.29
N ASN A 662 -17.29 18.74 -54.47
CA ASN A 662 -17.33 17.32 -54.67
C ASN A 662 -16.05 16.63 -54.18
N ALA A 663 -15.99 15.29 -54.17
CA ALA A 663 -14.83 14.52 -53.75
C ALA A 663 -13.51 14.83 -54.51
N LYS A 664 -13.61 15.46 -55.69
CA LYS A 664 -12.47 15.88 -56.52
C LYS A 664 -12.05 17.33 -56.25
N GLY A 665 -12.65 18.00 -55.24
CA GLY A 665 -12.36 19.38 -54.87
C GLY A 665 -12.94 20.44 -55.81
N ARG A 666 -13.88 20.10 -56.69
CA ARG A 666 -14.56 21.07 -57.59
C ARG A 666 -15.85 21.53 -56.96
N SER A 667 -16.19 22.82 -57.15
CA SER A 667 -17.43 23.43 -56.68
C SER A 667 -18.65 22.69 -57.26
N LEU A 668 -19.45 22.08 -56.41
CA LEU A 668 -20.66 21.36 -56.78
C LEU A 668 -21.89 22.26 -56.67
N MET A 669 -22.06 22.93 -55.56
CA MET A 669 -23.21 23.76 -55.26
C MET A 669 -22.83 24.95 -54.36
N THR A 670 -23.46 26.09 -54.57
CA THR A 670 -23.30 27.29 -53.75
C THR A 670 -24.68 27.80 -53.31
N TRP A 671 -24.74 28.46 -52.18
CA TRP A 671 -25.91 29.26 -51.75
C TRP A 671 -25.48 30.44 -50.91
N ASN A 672 -26.32 31.44 -50.86
CA ASN A 672 -26.12 32.62 -50.02
C ASN A 672 -26.49 32.30 -48.57
N ASN A 673 -27.66 31.71 -48.36
CA ASN A 673 -28.12 31.19 -47.08
C ASN A 673 -28.92 29.91 -47.24
N ALA A 674 -28.77 28.98 -46.34
CA ALA A 674 -29.68 27.82 -46.17
C ALA A 674 -30.11 27.76 -44.72
N ALA A 675 -31.40 27.65 -44.44
CA ALA A 675 -31.92 27.62 -43.08
C ALA A 675 -32.95 26.51 -42.91
N LEU A 676 -32.87 25.82 -41.78
CA LEU A 676 -33.87 24.88 -41.28
C LEU A 676 -34.42 25.48 -39.99
N THR A 677 -35.65 25.98 -40.04
CA THR A 677 -36.33 26.58 -38.88
C THR A 677 -37.30 25.57 -38.30
N GLY A 678 -37.27 25.42 -36.98
CA GLY A 678 -38.09 24.49 -36.26
C GLY A 678 -37.81 23.03 -36.65
N LEU A 679 -36.51 22.68 -36.87
CA LEU A 679 -36.07 21.30 -37.03
C LEU A 679 -36.27 20.58 -35.70
N ALA A 680 -36.94 19.43 -35.74
CA ALA A 680 -37.09 18.49 -34.63
C ALA A 680 -36.73 17.07 -35.10
N VAL A 681 -35.79 16.44 -34.39
CA VAL A 681 -35.34 15.08 -34.66
C VAL A 681 -35.52 14.24 -33.40
N LYS A 682 -36.08 13.05 -33.53
CA LYS A 682 -36.13 12.05 -32.44
C LYS A 682 -35.62 10.71 -32.94
N THR A 683 -34.83 10.05 -32.08
CA THR A 683 -34.29 8.69 -32.33
C THR A 683 -35.26 7.61 -31.92
N THR A 684 -36.53 7.81 -32.21
CA THR A 684 -37.56 6.75 -32.10
C THR A 684 -37.32 5.69 -33.17
N ASP A 685 -37.88 4.53 -32.99
CA ASP A 685 -37.83 3.48 -34.02
C ASP A 685 -39.20 3.38 -34.68
N PRO A 686 -39.38 3.85 -35.93
CA PRO A 686 -38.37 4.51 -36.80
C PRO A 686 -38.02 5.96 -36.39
N VAL A 687 -36.83 6.44 -36.82
CA VAL A 687 -36.39 7.84 -36.60
C VAL A 687 -37.37 8.80 -37.25
N THR A 688 -37.73 9.85 -36.51
CA THR A 688 -38.61 10.92 -37.02
C THR A 688 -37.85 12.25 -37.13
N LEU A 689 -38.11 12.97 -38.24
CA LEU A 689 -37.57 14.31 -38.45
C LEU A 689 -38.71 15.21 -38.96
N CYS A 690 -38.87 16.37 -38.36
CA CYS A 690 -39.79 17.40 -38.77
C CYS A 690 -39.06 18.73 -38.92
N VAL A 691 -39.36 19.48 -39.97
CA VAL A 691 -38.85 20.85 -40.19
C VAL A 691 -40.04 21.75 -40.50
N LYS A 692 -40.24 22.82 -39.75
CA LYS A 692 -41.31 23.78 -40.02
C LYS A 692 -41.12 24.53 -41.34
N LYS A 693 -39.87 25.01 -41.56
CA LYS A 693 -39.50 25.72 -42.77
C LYS A 693 -38.09 25.36 -43.14
N ALA A 694 -37.84 24.89 -44.38
CA ALA A 694 -36.55 24.73 -44.97
C ALA A 694 -36.40 25.73 -46.14
N GLU A 695 -35.39 26.55 -46.09
CA GLU A 695 -35.14 27.64 -47.07
C GLU A 695 -33.74 27.58 -47.60
N ILE A 696 -33.55 27.72 -48.92
CA ILE A 696 -32.26 27.86 -49.57
C ILE A 696 -32.34 29.12 -50.46
N ASP A 697 -31.52 30.10 -50.15
CA ASP A 697 -31.46 31.35 -50.86
C ASP A 697 -30.35 31.37 -51.87
N GLN A 698 -30.64 31.77 -53.08
CA GLN A 698 -29.72 31.89 -54.24
C GLN A 698 -28.87 30.61 -54.44
N PRO A 699 -29.49 29.45 -54.62
CA PRO A 699 -28.74 28.27 -54.98
C PRO A 699 -28.08 28.43 -56.35
N GLY A 700 -26.84 28.04 -56.47
CA GLY A 700 -26.09 28.11 -57.72
C GLY A 700 -25.21 26.87 -57.93
N THR A 701 -24.89 26.59 -59.18
CA THR A 701 -23.92 25.54 -59.54
C THR A 701 -23.00 26.05 -60.61
N ARG A 702 -21.70 25.78 -60.49
CA ARG A 702 -20.67 26.17 -61.47
C ARG A 702 -20.27 25.05 -62.42
N GLU A 703 -20.69 23.84 -62.20
CA GLU A 703 -20.39 22.69 -63.09
C GLU A 703 -21.51 22.48 -64.10
N THR A 704 -21.21 22.69 -65.37
CA THR A 704 -22.09 22.41 -66.51
C THR A 704 -22.52 20.90 -66.55
N LYS A 705 -21.69 20.01 -66.03
CA LYS A 705 -21.99 18.58 -65.89
C LYS A 705 -22.97 18.32 -64.77
N ALA A 706 -22.86 19.02 -63.62
CA ALA A 706 -23.79 18.94 -62.52
C ALA A 706 -25.17 19.48 -62.90
N ILE A 707 -25.24 20.56 -63.66
CA ILE A 707 -26.49 21.09 -64.23
C ILE A 707 -27.12 20.06 -65.19
N ARG A 708 -26.31 19.39 -66.00
CA ARG A 708 -26.77 18.33 -66.92
C ARG A 708 -27.25 17.10 -66.17
N GLU A 709 -26.59 16.69 -65.13
CA GLU A 709 -27.00 15.60 -64.26
C GLU A 709 -28.26 15.95 -63.47
N LEU A 710 -28.38 17.16 -62.95
CA LEU A 710 -29.59 17.65 -62.29
C LEU A 710 -30.77 17.82 -63.27
N SER A 711 -30.55 18.30 -64.49
CA SER A 711 -31.57 18.42 -65.52
C SER A 711 -31.96 17.08 -66.10
N GLY A 712 -31.02 16.13 -66.23
CA GLY A 712 -31.30 14.74 -66.61
C GLY A 712 -32.11 14.01 -65.53
N LEU A 713 -31.84 14.31 -64.26
CA LEU A 713 -32.59 13.80 -63.12
C LEU A 713 -34.00 14.35 -63.08
N ALA A 714 -34.19 15.63 -63.34
CA ALA A 714 -35.51 16.29 -63.42
C ALA A 714 -36.34 15.76 -64.61
N SER A 715 -35.69 15.49 -65.74
CA SER A 715 -36.33 14.84 -66.91
C SER A 715 -36.75 13.42 -66.63
N LEU A 716 -35.91 12.62 -65.97
CA LEU A 716 -36.19 11.24 -65.54
C LEU A 716 -37.35 11.14 -64.53
N LEU A 717 -37.47 12.12 -63.62
CA LEU A 717 -38.51 12.15 -62.59
C LEU A 717 -39.85 12.68 -63.09
N THR A 718 -39.84 13.55 -64.06
CA THR A 718 -41.05 14.18 -64.57
C THR A 718 -41.53 13.64 -65.93
N GLY A 719 -40.72 12.83 -66.61
CA GLY A 719 -41.05 12.29 -67.94
C GLY A 719 -41.14 13.36 -69.04
N LYS A 720 -40.65 14.60 -68.82
CA LYS A 720 -40.79 15.72 -69.73
C LYS A 720 -39.49 16.52 -69.96
N ASP A 721 -38.93 16.49 -71.11
CA ASP A 721 -37.73 17.23 -71.52
C ASP A 721 -37.85 18.77 -71.37
N LYS A 722 -39.05 19.26 -71.22
CA LYS A 722 -39.34 20.70 -71.04
C LYS A 722 -38.69 21.33 -69.80
N TYR A 723 -38.36 20.54 -68.82
CA TYR A 723 -37.82 21.05 -67.54
C TYR A 723 -36.31 21.25 -67.53
N ALA A 724 -35.57 20.65 -68.48
CA ALA A 724 -34.14 20.83 -68.56
C ALA A 724 -33.73 22.29 -68.87
N LYS A 725 -34.48 23.00 -69.73
CA LYS A 725 -34.26 24.41 -70.03
C LYS A 725 -34.79 25.43 -68.99
N LYS A 726 -35.74 25.02 -68.16
CA LYS A 726 -36.26 25.87 -67.09
C LYS A 726 -35.40 25.84 -65.82
N THR A 727 -34.58 24.80 -65.62
CA THR A 727 -33.74 24.65 -64.41
C THR A 727 -32.70 25.77 -64.24
N GLU A 728 -32.12 26.27 -65.37
CA GLU A 728 -31.19 27.41 -65.35
C GLU A 728 -31.80 28.71 -64.84
N LYS A 729 -33.11 28.89 -65.07
CA LYS A 729 -33.82 30.14 -64.77
C LYS A 729 -34.31 30.17 -63.31
N TYR A 730 -34.38 29.01 -62.63
CA TYR A 730 -34.90 28.93 -61.24
C TYR A 730 -33.83 28.77 -60.17
N LEU A 731 -32.56 28.59 -60.55
CA LEU A 731 -31.40 28.51 -59.62
C LEU A 731 -30.97 29.86 -59.02
N GLY A 732 -31.60 31.01 -59.44
CA GLY A 732 -31.32 32.33 -58.95
C GLY A 732 -32.29 32.90 -57.90
N GLY A 733 -33.29 32.10 -57.50
CA GLY A 733 -34.31 32.52 -56.52
C GLY A 733 -34.16 31.82 -55.19
N SER A 734 -35.14 32.03 -54.33
CA SER A 734 -35.23 31.32 -53.03
C SER A 734 -36.14 30.08 -53.20
N ILE A 735 -35.69 28.97 -52.61
CA ILE A 735 -36.45 27.72 -52.53
C ILE A 735 -36.95 27.56 -51.10
N VAL A 736 -38.24 27.50 -50.89
CA VAL A 736 -38.87 27.33 -49.54
C VAL A 736 -39.73 26.06 -49.56
N LEU A 737 -39.53 25.23 -48.54
CA LEU A 737 -40.34 24.07 -48.24
C LEU A 737 -40.91 24.21 -46.85
N ASN A 738 -42.24 24.07 -46.72
CA ASN A 738 -42.92 24.11 -45.45
C ASN A 738 -43.40 22.74 -45.01
N GLY A 739 -43.39 22.46 -43.71
CA GLY A 739 -43.92 21.27 -43.12
C GLY A 739 -43.24 19.96 -43.60
N VAL A 740 -41.91 20.00 -43.76
CA VAL A 740 -41.14 18.83 -44.20
C VAL A 740 -41.10 17.79 -43.09
N ARG A 741 -41.48 16.56 -43.39
CA ARG A 741 -41.46 15.42 -42.48
C ARG A 741 -40.71 14.24 -43.09
N TYR A 742 -39.92 13.55 -42.29
CA TYR A 742 -39.37 12.24 -42.62
C TYR A 742 -39.84 11.25 -41.58
N GLU A 743 -40.60 10.28 -42.03
CA GLU A 743 -41.18 9.28 -41.18
C GLU A 743 -41.32 7.96 -42.00
N ASN A 744 -41.02 6.81 -41.40
CA ASN A 744 -41.09 5.50 -42.04
C ASN A 744 -40.32 5.42 -43.36
N GLY A 745 -39.11 6.06 -43.45
CA GLY A 745 -38.30 6.03 -44.67
C GLY A 745 -38.81 6.94 -45.81
N ARG A 746 -39.84 7.76 -45.58
CA ARG A 746 -40.45 8.66 -46.58
C ARG A 746 -40.40 10.10 -46.17
N PHE A 747 -40.11 10.98 -47.17
CA PHE A 747 -40.26 12.42 -47.02
C PHE A 747 -41.60 12.91 -47.52
N SER A 748 -42.22 13.81 -46.79
CA SER A 748 -43.41 14.54 -47.19
C SER A 748 -43.23 16.04 -46.89
N ALA A 749 -43.92 16.92 -47.63
CA ALA A 749 -43.95 18.34 -47.38
C ALA A 749 -45.38 18.85 -47.53
N GLU A 750 -45.81 19.77 -46.65
CA GLU A 750 -47.21 20.28 -46.63
C GLU A 750 -47.42 21.43 -47.66
N GLY A 751 -46.36 22.09 -48.07
CA GLY A 751 -46.41 23.15 -49.07
C GLY A 751 -45.03 23.36 -49.70
N ILE A 752 -45.04 23.60 -51.01
CA ILE A 752 -43.81 23.89 -51.78
C ILE A 752 -44.03 25.23 -52.44
N ASP A 753 -43.34 26.24 -51.88
CA ASP A 753 -43.19 27.51 -52.54
C ASP A 753 -41.92 27.46 -53.39
N GLY A 754 -42.15 27.17 -54.64
CA GLY A 754 -41.04 26.95 -55.60
C GLY A 754 -41.12 25.57 -56.30
N ASN A 755 -40.68 25.47 -57.43
CA ASN A 755 -40.80 24.52 -58.52
C ASN A 755 -40.76 23.03 -58.10
N ALA A 756 -41.46 22.14 -58.83
CA ALA A 756 -41.48 20.69 -58.76
C ALA A 756 -40.09 20.01 -58.86
N VAL A 757 -39.07 20.74 -59.40
CA VAL A 757 -37.67 20.31 -59.47
C VAL A 757 -37.01 20.23 -58.08
N ALA A 758 -37.36 21.15 -57.17
CA ALA A 758 -36.83 21.12 -55.80
C ALA A 758 -37.33 19.91 -55.00
N THR A 759 -38.59 19.56 -55.20
CA THR A 759 -39.22 18.36 -54.57
C THR A 759 -38.57 17.08 -55.03
N ALA A 760 -38.32 16.99 -56.33
CA ALA A 760 -37.68 15.83 -56.92
C ALA A 760 -36.20 15.67 -56.50
N LEU A 761 -35.49 16.80 -56.32
CA LEU A 761 -34.10 16.84 -55.83
C LEU A 761 -34.02 16.40 -54.37
N LEU A 762 -34.92 16.90 -53.53
CA LEU A 762 -34.97 16.56 -52.12
C LEU A 762 -35.38 15.11 -51.87
N THR A 763 -36.29 14.56 -52.66
CA THR A 763 -36.69 13.16 -52.57
C THR A 763 -35.53 12.19 -52.92
N LYS A 764 -34.63 12.58 -53.86
CA LYS A 764 -33.48 11.76 -54.22
C LYS A 764 -32.27 11.92 -53.30
N LEU A 765 -32.03 13.14 -52.77
CA LEU A 765 -31.02 13.36 -51.72
C LEU A 765 -31.40 12.56 -50.46
N SER A 766 -32.68 12.48 -50.15
CA SER A 766 -33.18 11.70 -49.00
C SER A 766 -33.04 10.19 -49.20
N GLY A 767 -33.25 9.69 -50.41
CA GLY A 767 -33.02 8.27 -50.72
C GLY A 767 -31.57 7.86 -50.64
N ALA A 768 -30.64 8.76 -51.03
CA ALA A 768 -29.19 8.56 -50.89
C ALA A 768 -28.69 8.64 -49.46
N MET A 769 -29.34 9.41 -48.56
CA MET A 769 -29.00 9.48 -47.16
C MET A 769 -29.58 8.29 -46.38
N SER A 770 -30.77 7.78 -46.72
CA SER A 770 -31.34 6.64 -46.03
C SER A 770 -30.59 5.30 -46.29
N THR A 771 -29.93 5.13 -47.43
CA THR A 771 -29.06 3.99 -47.72
C THR A 771 -27.71 4.03 -47.04
N LYS A 772 -27.28 5.14 -46.45
CA LYS A 772 -26.02 5.24 -45.69
C LYS A 772 -26.20 5.29 -44.18
N LEU A 773 -27.43 5.39 -43.67
CA LEU A 773 -27.78 5.37 -42.24
C LEU A 773 -28.31 4.00 -41.76
N GLN A 774 -28.46 3.04 -42.67
CA GLN A 774 -28.54 1.61 -42.35
C GLN A 774 -27.15 0.95 -42.49
#